data_2cf3ec4f3bc46015e70a20ab6724954a
#
_entry.id   2cf3ec4f3bc46015e70a20ab6724954a
#
_cell.length_a   1.000
_cell.length_b   1.000
_cell.length_c   1.000
_cell.angle_alpha   90.00
_cell.angle_beta   90.00
_cell.angle_gamma   90.00
#
_symmetry.space_group_name_H-M   'P 1'
#
loop_
_entity.id
_entity.type
_entity.pdbx_description
1 polymer ?
#
loop_
_entity_poly.entity_id
_entity_poly.type
_entity_poly.pdbx_seq_one_letter_code
_entity_poly.pdbx_strand_id
1 'polypeptide(L)'
;MDIKASHIDYITFKSFLRRSFYVVVWIFLLIIMPQNLSAQRYEHLEKLVKDTEEMKFPEASDNGKWLAWYIFTSDGTKKMMLQSTVDKDNRQKRKDIDFIMFVGNHLVIQAKDTLEYLNPETGKSLFFYHVKKCIYNKQQNTLMVLYTEKEGNRLEVYDDDTNLRQTISGIQHIYSEGEETIAKKKTGDLNEALILNKGIFEGIFSTRDELSNVLPSGMKQKGFLIQTGKKGKTKLCNISQDKKQYIFDGSGYADYDQMTLNPSRSDNSIVLKLGKKIPPSKGMVDIWYGTDFDLKKHAKAITEFIRVDWEPVSGKQVLMTRPGYFGETAIGNSRYLMYETDKQQVDKMDKAGGNSFDRLYLWNAVTGTYTLITDLRKQMVISPSGKYLLIQRENNWQLYNTLTLVMEDVKVSAAMIPYFTSEKEVLWVGGNRILEYNLATQRMKEMFTANDDSEIEMVDFTRTSTELGYGRDFRTADIKKSLLVKITNPKNSHTSYASLKNRKLHIIQKPTLDEITEFKKMNQGENYYWIEENYNKRPRLVVKKGKEDAKVMYVSDQNNQKFEQAELIKISYKGSDGETISGTLYMPLGYDRSKKYPVVLHVYEKQDYMTKRFLRPSFSNPTGLNIPLLMEEGFAVMLADISQSDKGAGISALESINNALDELQKIRNVDMTKIGLMGQSFGGYETNFIAGHSNRFAAYVSGSAVSDVVRTYYAYNYHFNAPDYYRYEGRQYWFKATVAENPEKYIKNNPIMSVQNVSAPMLLWTGTDDGNVSPEGTKSMFIALRKYRKPVIALFYDKEGHSLSKAEAQKDLTLKILDWFNYHLKNKKNIPWIQKYTKGAQ
;
A
#
# COMPACT_ATOMS: atom_id res chain seq x y z
N MET A 1 34.36 68.34 39.23
CA MET A 1 35.20 67.15 39.30
C MET A 1 34.99 66.40 37.98
N ASP A 2 35.96 66.52 37.10
CA ASP A 2 35.94 66.04 35.73
C ASP A 2 36.14 64.55 35.67
N ILE A 3 35.31 63.86 34.89
CA ILE A 3 35.59 62.49 34.42
C ILE A 3 35.79 62.55 32.92
N LYS A 4 37.04 62.33 32.49
CA LYS A 4 37.52 62.25 31.12
C LYS A 4 36.90 61.03 30.43
N ALA A 5 36.24 61.26 29.33
CA ALA A 5 35.91 60.23 28.38
C ALA A 5 37.13 59.76 27.61
N SER A 6 37.50 58.49 27.70
CA SER A 6 38.57 57.87 26.92
C SER A 6 38.07 57.51 25.52
N HIS A 7 38.72 58.08 24.50
CA HIS A 7 38.60 57.67 23.10
C HIS A 7 39.00 56.21 22.95
N ILE A 8 38.00 55.33 22.64
CA ILE A 8 38.27 54.01 22.14
C ILE A 8 38.39 54.10 20.59
N ASP A 9 39.58 53.77 20.12
CA ASP A 9 40.01 53.91 18.72
C ASP A 9 38.98 53.19 17.75
N TYR A 10 38.37 53.97 16.91
CA TYR A 10 37.49 53.54 15.81
C TYR A 10 38.17 52.57 14.79
N ILE A 11 39.47 52.54 14.78
CA ILE A 11 40.32 51.70 13.90
C ILE A 11 40.41 50.26 14.43
N THR A 12 40.42 50.05 15.74
CA THR A 12 40.46 48.73 16.37
C THR A 12 39.12 48.01 16.25
N PHE A 13 38.01 48.73 16.31
CA PHE A 13 36.64 48.15 16.13
C PHE A 13 36.37 47.70 14.67
N LYS A 14 36.88 48.45 13.70
CA LYS A 14 36.76 48.10 12.27
C LYS A 14 37.62 46.87 11.90
N SER A 15 38.76 46.68 12.52
CA SER A 15 39.63 45.51 12.31
C SER A 15 39.03 44.24 12.96
N PHE A 16 38.36 44.37 14.11
CA PHE A 16 37.66 43.27 14.80
C PHE A 16 36.43 42.80 14.01
N LEU A 17 35.61 43.72 13.52
CA LEU A 17 34.45 43.40 12.66
C LEU A 17 34.86 42.74 11.33
N ARG A 18 35.96 43.18 10.70
CA ARG A 18 36.48 42.50 9.50
C ARG A 18 37.00 41.09 9.81
N ARG A 19 37.71 40.86 10.88
CA ARG A 19 38.17 39.52 11.28
C ARG A 19 37.01 38.61 11.62
N SER A 20 35.99 39.08 12.33
CA SER A 20 34.77 38.31 12.64
C SER A 20 33.96 38.00 11.38
N PHE A 21 33.89 38.92 10.42
CA PHE A 21 33.19 38.67 9.15
C PHE A 21 33.92 37.61 8.32
N TYR A 22 35.25 37.64 8.25
CA TYR A 22 36.04 36.60 7.56
C TYR A 22 35.89 35.24 8.25
N VAL A 23 35.88 35.18 9.56
CA VAL A 23 35.65 33.91 10.30
C VAL A 23 34.27 33.37 10.06
N VAL A 24 33.22 34.19 10.03
CA VAL A 24 31.83 33.77 9.73
C VAL A 24 31.72 33.32 8.27
N VAL A 25 32.34 34.00 7.32
CA VAL A 25 32.38 33.61 5.90
C VAL A 25 33.16 32.30 5.72
N TRP A 26 34.29 32.12 6.43
CA TRP A 26 35.03 30.85 6.41
C TRP A 26 34.30 29.71 7.07
N ILE A 27 33.55 29.95 8.15
CA ILE A 27 32.67 28.94 8.77
C ILE A 27 31.50 28.59 7.83
N PHE A 28 30.90 29.58 7.16
CA PHE A 28 29.86 29.34 6.14
C PHE A 28 30.41 28.57 4.92
N LEU A 29 31.60 28.90 4.43
CA LEU A 29 32.28 28.15 3.37
C LEU A 29 32.65 26.72 3.79
N LEU A 30 33.08 26.52 5.04
CA LEU A 30 33.39 25.19 5.60
C LEU A 30 32.14 24.33 5.82
N ILE A 31 30.96 24.92 6.05
CA ILE A 31 29.67 24.19 6.19
C ILE A 31 29.11 23.84 4.81
N ILE A 32 29.30 24.66 3.79
CA ILE A 32 28.80 24.46 2.43
C ILE A 32 29.72 23.53 1.60
N MET A 33 31.02 23.48 1.86
CA MET A 33 31.95 22.62 1.11
C MET A 33 31.66 21.10 1.17
N PRO A 34 31.23 20.49 2.29
CA PRO A 34 30.96 19.05 2.29
C PRO A 34 29.76 18.64 1.46
N GLN A 35 28.74 19.50 1.36
CA GLN A 35 27.55 19.22 0.54
C GLN A 35 27.84 19.37 -0.96
N ASN A 36 28.67 20.32 -1.36
CA ASN A 36 29.06 20.51 -2.76
C ASN A 36 29.98 19.39 -3.28
N LEU A 37 30.84 18.82 -2.42
CA LEU A 37 31.73 17.73 -2.81
C LEU A 37 31.03 16.41 -3.08
N SER A 38 29.94 16.11 -2.37
CA SER A 38 29.12 14.92 -2.63
C SER A 38 28.26 15.10 -3.87
N ALA A 39 27.68 16.28 -4.09
CA ALA A 39 26.90 16.61 -5.27
C ALA A 39 27.76 16.50 -6.56
N GLN A 40 28.98 17.03 -6.59
CA GLN A 40 29.90 16.89 -7.71
C GLN A 40 30.27 15.42 -8.03
N ARG A 41 30.36 14.56 -7.01
CA ARG A 41 30.78 13.16 -7.20
C ARG A 41 29.79 12.34 -7.98
N TYR A 42 28.50 12.61 -7.83
CA TYR A 42 27.41 11.84 -8.43
C TYR A 42 26.56 12.65 -9.42
N GLU A 43 27.11 13.70 -10.01
CA GLU A 43 26.42 14.53 -11.00
C GLU A 43 25.87 13.70 -12.19
N HIS A 44 26.61 12.67 -12.60
CA HIS A 44 26.14 11.74 -13.66
C HIS A 44 24.90 10.94 -13.23
N LEU A 45 24.78 10.54 -11.94
CA LEU A 45 23.61 9.86 -11.42
C LEU A 45 22.43 10.84 -11.25
N GLU A 46 22.70 12.08 -10.85
CA GLU A 46 21.67 13.11 -10.79
C GLU A 46 21.06 13.38 -12.16
N LYS A 47 21.88 13.48 -13.19
CA LYS A 47 21.41 13.61 -14.56
C LYS A 47 20.59 12.39 -15.01
N LEU A 48 21.07 11.18 -14.71
CA LEU A 48 20.40 9.94 -15.02
C LEU A 48 19.00 9.87 -14.37
N VAL A 49 18.89 10.21 -13.10
CA VAL A 49 17.62 10.19 -12.34
C VAL A 49 16.68 11.29 -12.80
N LYS A 50 17.19 12.51 -13.09
CA LYS A 50 16.37 13.66 -13.50
C LYS A 50 15.51 13.38 -14.73
N ASP A 51 16.02 12.58 -15.63
CA ASP A 51 15.35 12.27 -16.89
C ASP A 51 14.42 11.05 -16.83
N THR A 52 14.24 10.47 -15.62
CA THR A 52 13.40 9.28 -15.43
C THR A 52 11.92 9.62 -15.47
N GLU A 53 11.15 8.82 -16.20
CA GLU A 53 9.68 8.95 -16.34
C GLU A 53 8.96 7.67 -15.92
N GLU A 54 7.85 7.81 -15.20
CA GLU A 54 6.96 6.72 -14.81
C GLU A 54 5.55 6.94 -15.36
N MET A 55 5.08 6.00 -16.18
CA MET A 55 3.73 6.01 -16.75
C MET A 55 2.74 5.33 -15.80
N LYS A 56 1.59 5.99 -15.52
CA LYS A 56 0.56 5.45 -14.63
C LYS A 56 -0.86 5.84 -15.07
N PHE A 57 -1.83 5.06 -14.61
CA PHE A 57 -3.25 5.35 -14.69
C PHE A 57 -3.76 5.68 -16.09
N PRO A 58 -3.59 4.78 -17.06
CA PRO A 58 -4.20 4.99 -18.37
C PRO A 58 -5.72 4.86 -18.30
N GLU A 59 -6.40 5.76 -19.02
CA GLU A 59 -7.85 5.77 -19.18
C GLU A 59 -8.23 5.84 -20.65
N ALA A 60 -9.36 5.22 -21.03
CA ALA A 60 -9.87 5.23 -22.39
C ALA A 60 -11.13 6.11 -22.51
N SER A 61 -11.28 6.82 -23.65
CA SER A 61 -12.54 7.42 -24.04
C SER A 61 -13.64 6.35 -24.21
N ASP A 62 -14.92 6.75 -24.08
CA ASP A 62 -16.03 5.79 -24.17
C ASP A 62 -16.10 5.08 -25.54
N ASN A 63 -15.73 5.75 -26.63
CA ASN A 63 -15.63 5.15 -27.96
C ASN A 63 -14.33 4.33 -28.20
N GLY A 64 -13.40 4.32 -27.22
CA GLY A 64 -12.14 3.60 -27.29
C GLY A 64 -11.15 4.13 -28.34
N LYS A 65 -11.40 5.31 -28.91
CA LYS A 65 -10.50 5.90 -29.93
C LYS A 65 -9.32 6.66 -29.33
N TRP A 66 -9.38 6.99 -28.04
CA TRP A 66 -8.36 7.77 -27.34
C TRP A 66 -7.98 7.13 -26.02
N LEU A 67 -6.69 7.25 -25.67
CA LEU A 67 -6.15 6.94 -24.36
C LEU A 67 -5.42 8.15 -23.79
N ALA A 68 -5.64 8.40 -22.50
CA ALA A 68 -4.93 9.42 -21.74
C ALA A 68 -4.27 8.78 -20.52
N TRP A 69 -3.06 9.22 -20.15
CA TRP A 69 -2.33 8.72 -18.98
C TRP A 69 -1.41 9.77 -18.38
N TYR A 70 -0.99 9.52 -17.15
CA TYR A 70 0.00 10.36 -16.49
C TYR A 70 1.41 9.88 -16.74
N ILE A 71 2.33 10.83 -16.80
CA ILE A 71 3.77 10.63 -16.73
C ILE A 71 4.28 11.42 -15.53
N PHE A 72 4.82 10.72 -14.54
CA PHE A 72 5.49 11.31 -13.39
C PHE A 72 6.99 11.35 -13.64
N THR A 73 7.61 12.50 -13.42
CA THR A 73 9.06 12.65 -13.51
C THR A 73 9.68 12.67 -12.12
N SER A 74 10.95 12.37 -12.03
CA SER A 74 11.70 12.30 -10.76
C SER A 74 11.77 13.61 -9.98
N ASP A 75 11.57 14.75 -10.63
CA ASP A 75 11.48 16.08 -10.02
C ASP A 75 10.09 16.39 -9.45
N GLY A 76 9.17 15.42 -9.51
CA GLY A 76 7.78 15.57 -9.06
C GLY A 76 6.84 16.21 -10.07
N THR A 77 7.33 16.60 -11.26
CA THR A 77 6.47 17.15 -12.32
C THR A 77 5.52 16.06 -12.84
N LYS A 78 4.24 16.42 -12.94
CA LYS A 78 3.18 15.57 -13.46
C LYS A 78 2.77 16.05 -14.84
N LYS A 79 2.94 15.17 -15.83
CA LYS A 79 2.58 15.41 -17.22
C LYS A 79 1.42 14.51 -17.62
N MET A 80 0.66 14.89 -18.62
CA MET A 80 -0.36 14.08 -19.26
C MET A 80 0.04 13.81 -20.71
N MET A 81 -0.22 12.60 -21.17
CA MET A 81 -0.22 12.20 -22.58
C MET A 81 -1.63 11.81 -22.99
N LEU A 82 -2.03 12.27 -24.17
CA LEU A 82 -3.24 11.86 -24.87
C LEU A 82 -2.83 11.35 -26.25
N GLN A 83 -3.30 10.17 -26.64
CA GLN A 83 -2.96 9.59 -27.95
C GLN A 83 -4.14 8.85 -28.54
N SER A 84 -4.30 9.00 -29.85
CA SER A 84 -5.28 8.23 -30.62
C SER A 84 -4.90 6.75 -30.68
N THR A 85 -5.87 5.87 -30.46
CA THR A 85 -5.70 4.41 -30.65
C THR A 85 -5.80 3.99 -32.12
N VAL A 86 -6.17 4.92 -33.00
CA VAL A 86 -6.30 4.69 -34.45
C VAL A 86 -5.10 5.26 -35.20
N ASP A 87 -4.70 6.49 -34.88
CA ASP A 87 -3.59 7.21 -35.49
C ASP A 87 -2.51 7.46 -34.44
N LYS A 88 -1.39 6.76 -34.56
CA LYS A 88 -0.27 6.84 -33.60
C LYS A 88 0.41 8.20 -33.54
N ASP A 89 0.35 8.96 -34.63
CA ASP A 89 1.02 10.27 -34.73
C ASP A 89 0.16 11.37 -34.12
N ASN A 90 -1.14 11.12 -33.96
CA ASN A 90 -2.04 12.04 -33.29
C ASN A 90 -1.94 11.91 -31.78
N ARG A 91 -1.04 12.70 -31.20
CA ARG A 91 -0.75 12.73 -29.77
C ARG A 91 -0.58 14.15 -29.25
N GLN A 92 -0.99 14.35 -28.01
CA GLN A 92 -0.90 15.64 -27.30
C GLN A 92 -0.26 15.43 -25.93
N LYS A 93 0.49 16.44 -25.47
CA LYS A 93 1.14 16.45 -24.16
C LYS A 93 0.80 17.75 -23.43
N ARG A 94 0.53 17.64 -22.11
CA ARG A 94 0.38 18.78 -21.19
C ARG A 94 1.30 18.59 -20.00
N LYS A 95 1.77 19.68 -19.41
CA LYS A 95 2.64 19.69 -18.22
C LYS A 95 1.89 20.29 -17.03
N ASP A 96 2.36 20.04 -15.84
CA ASP A 96 1.86 20.60 -14.57
C ASP A 96 0.35 20.35 -14.38
N ILE A 97 -0.05 19.10 -14.62
CA ILE A 97 -1.43 18.64 -14.59
C ILE A 97 -1.75 18.09 -13.21
N ASP A 98 -2.84 18.54 -12.60
CA ASP A 98 -3.35 18.00 -11.34
C ASP A 98 -4.21 16.76 -11.58
N PHE A 99 -5.11 16.84 -12.56
CA PHE A 99 -6.14 15.83 -12.78
C PHE A 99 -6.52 15.68 -14.26
N ILE A 100 -6.81 14.46 -14.71
CA ILE A 100 -7.46 14.14 -15.98
C ILE A 100 -8.61 13.16 -15.77
N MET A 101 -9.59 13.21 -16.65
CA MET A 101 -10.74 12.31 -16.65
C MET A 101 -11.45 12.36 -18.01
N PHE A 102 -11.84 11.19 -18.55
CA PHE A 102 -12.76 11.21 -19.69
C PHE A 102 -14.21 11.43 -19.26
N VAL A 103 -14.88 12.32 -19.97
CA VAL A 103 -16.32 12.59 -19.92
C VAL A 103 -16.87 12.18 -21.29
N GLY A 104 -17.43 10.99 -21.38
CA GLY A 104 -17.76 10.40 -22.68
C GLY A 104 -16.52 10.29 -23.56
N ASN A 105 -16.53 11.05 -24.66
CA ASN A 105 -15.41 11.11 -25.61
C ASN A 105 -14.53 12.36 -25.46
N HIS A 106 -14.84 13.25 -24.54
CA HIS A 106 -14.07 14.45 -24.25
C HIS A 106 -13.10 14.19 -23.08
N LEU A 107 -11.96 14.85 -23.09
CA LEU A 107 -10.98 14.79 -22.00
C LEU A 107 -11.03 16.08 -21.18
N VAL A 108 -11.30 15.93 -19.90
CA VAL A 108 -11.16 16.98 -18.89
C VAL A 108 -9.73 16.98 -18.40
N ILE A 109 -9.09 18.14 -18.42
CA ILE A 109 -7.72 18.35 -17.94
C ILE A 109 -7.76 19.52 -16.96
N GLN A 110 -7.38 19.30 -15.70
CA GLN A 110 -7.27 20.35 -14.71
C GLN A 110 -5.81 20.63 -14.38
N ALA A 111 -5.42 21.90 -14.46
CA ALA A 111 -4.11 22.41 -14.10
C ALA A 111 -4.31 23.65 -13.21
N LYS A 112 -3.93 23.53 -11.92
CA LYS A 112 -4.21 24.54 -10.91
C LYS A 112 -5.71 24.87 -10.86
N ASP A 113 -6.06 26.11 -11.17
CA ASP A 113 -7.43 26.63 -11.15
C ASP A 113 -8.08 26.71 -12.54
N THR A 114 -7.43 26.14 -13.55
CA THR A 114 -7.94 26.12 -14.93
C THR A 114 -8.31 24.70 -15.34
N LEU A 115 -9.50 24.56 -15.94
CA LEU A 115 -9.99 23.31 -16.48
C LEU A 115 -10.17 23.46 -17.98
N GLU A 116 -9.53 22.57 -18.74
CA GLU A 116 -9.68 22.41 -20.18
C GLU A 116 -10.64 21.24 -20.45
N TYR A 117 -11.71 21.48 -21.20
CA TYR A 117 -12.60 20.44 -21.73
C TYR A 117 -12.27 20.27 -23.20
N LEU A 118 -11.50 19.24 -23.50
CA LEU A 118 -10.92 19.00 -24.83
C LEU A 118 -11.74 17.99 -25.62
N ASN A 119 -12.14 18.32 -26.84
CA ASN A 119 -12.57 17.34 -27.83
C ASN A 119 -11.34 16.78 -28.55
N PRO A 120 -10.91 15.52 -28.31
CA PRO A 120 -9.71 15.00 -28.88
C PRO A 120 -9.78 14.79 -30.41
N GLU A 121 -10.98 14.58 -30.96
CA GLU A 121 -11.17 14.35 -32.41
C GLU A 121 -11.01 15.64 -33.22
N THR A 122 -11.53 16.76 -32.70
CA THR A 122 -11.47 18.06 -33.40
C THR A 122 -10.33 18.95 -32.93
N GLY A 123 -9.72 18.62 -31.78
CA GLY A 123 -8.73 19.46 -31.13
C GLY A 123 -9.27 20.76 -30.51
N LYS A 124 -10.61 20.97 -30.51
CA LYS A 124 -11.24 22.14 -29.91
C LYS A 124 -11.30 22.01 -28.39
N SER A 125 -10.99 23.08 -27.69
CA SER A 125 -11.05 23.15 -26.22
C SER A 125 -11.96 24.27 -25.75
N LEU A 126 -12.70 23.99 -24.68
CA LEU A 126 -13.41 24.98 -23.88
C LEU A 126 -12.68 25.12 -22.55
N PHE A 127 -12.44 26.33 -22.09
CA PHE A 127 -11.70 26.61 -20.86
C PHE A 127 -12.63 27.22 -19.80
N PHE A 128 -12.46 26.70 -18.56
CA PHE A 128 -13.09 27.21 -17.36
C PHE A 128 -12.00 27.71 -16.42
N TYR A 129 -12.16 28.91 -15.88
CA TYR A 129 -11.15 29.54 -15.02
C TYR A 129 -11.63 29.64 -13.58
N HIS A 130 -10.71 29.70 -12.62
CA HIS A 130 -10.99 29.73 -11.18
C HIS A 130 -11.75 28.50 -10.67
N VAL A 131 -11.49 27.35 -11.29
CA VAL A 131 -12.10 26.07 -10.96
C VAL A 131 -11.43 25.48 -9.73
N LYS A 132 -12.22 25.18 -8.71
CA LYS A 132 -11.79 24.47 -7.51
C LYS A 132 -11.75 22.96 -7.72
N LYS A 133 -12.78 22.41 -8.35
CA LYS A 133 -12.95 20.96 -8.56
C LYS A 133 -13.91 20.69 -9.70
N CYS A 134 -13.63 19.62 -10.43
CA CYS A 134 -14.52 19.05 -11.42
C CYS A 134 -14.97 17.66 -10.98
N ILE A 135 -16.24 17.33 -11.23
CA ILE A 135 -16.86 16.05 -10.90
C ILE A 135 -17.73 15.62 -12.08
N TYR A 136 -17.65 14.35 -12.46
CA TYR A 136 -18.54 13.79 -13.49
C TYR A 136 -19.35 12.63 -12.92
N ASN A 137 -20.67 12.72 -13.03
CA ASN A 137 -21.56 11.60 -12.79
C ASN A 137 -21.84 10.88 -14.11
N LYS A 138 -21.16 9.76 -14.32
CA LYS A 138 -21.23 8.99 -15.56
C LYS A 138 -22.63 8.42 -15.84
N GLN A 139 -23.38 8.07 -14.82
CA GLN A 139 -24.70 7.44 -14.98
C GLN A 139 -25.79 8.44 -15.34
N GLN A 140 -25.59 9.70 -14.94
CA GLN A 140 -26.49 10.80 -15.29
C GLN A 140 -25.94 11.69 -16.40
N ASN A 141 -24.80 11.35 -16.99
CA ASN A 141 -24.10 12.13 -18.04
C ASN A 141 -23.99 13.61 -17.66
N THR A 142 -23.54 13.89 -16.43
CA THR A 142 -23.57 15.25 -15.88
C THR A 142 -22.19 15.65 -15.42
N LEU A 143 -21.70 16.74 -15.99
CA LEU A 143 -20.45 17.40 -15.61
C LEU A 143 -20.75 18.52 -14.62
N MET A 144 -20.04 18.55 -13.51
CA MET A 144 -20.17 19.55 -12.46
C MET A 144 -18.86 20.29 -12.26
N VAL A 145 -18.87 21.60 -12.41
CA VAL A 145 -17.70 22.46 -12.25
C VAL A 145 -17.92 23.38 -11.04
N LEU A 146 -17.06 23.23 -10.04
CA LEU A 146 -17.12 24.00 -8.79
C LEU A 146 -16.09 25.13 -8.83
N TYR A 147 -16.53 26.34 -8.64
CA TYR A 147 -15.69 27.54 -8.62
C TYR A 147 -15.51 28.05 -7.20
N THR A 148 -14.37 28.66 -6.91
CA THR A 148 -14.14 29.39 -5.66
C THR A 148 -14.63 30.84 -5.78
N GLU A 149 -15.52 31.26 -4.89
CA GLU A 149 -15.99 32.65 -4.79
C GLU A 149 -15.84 33.17 -3.34
N LYS A 150 -15.93 34.49 -3.17
CA LYS A 150 -15.73 35.12 -1.84
C LYS A 150 -16.79 34.72 -0.81
N GLU A 151 -18.03 34.50 -1.22
CA GLU A 151 -19.17 34.16 -0.35
C GLU A 151 -19.58 32.67 -0.39
N GLY A 152 -18.65 31.78 -0.75
CA GLY A 152 -18.90 30.35 -0.93
C GLY A 152 -18.67 29.92 -2.38
N ASN A 153 -18.66 28.61 -2.63
CA ASN A 153 -18.38 28.16 -3.99
C ASN A 153 -19.64 28.20 -4.86
N ARG A 154 -19.44 28.51 -6.13
CA ARG A 154 -20.48 28.45 -7.17
C ARG A 154 -20.32 27.13 -7.93
N LEU A 155 -21.41 26.42 -8.15
CA LEU A 155 -21.48 25.20 -8.94
C LEU A 155 -22.21 25.45 -10.24
N GLU A 156 -21.61 25.06 -11.33
CA GLU A 156 -22.25 24.96 -12.64
C GLU A 156 -22.40 23.49 -13.04
N VAL A 157 -23.60 23.18 -13.53
CA VAL A 157 -23.98 21.80 -13.91
C VAL A 157 -24.22 21.79 -15.42
N TYR A 158 -23.50 20.91 -16.11
CA TYR A 158 -23.53 20.78 -17.56
C TYR A 158 -23.95 19.37 -17.96
N ASP A 159 -24.51 19.21 -19.16
CA ASP A 159 -24.54 17.90 -19.82
C ASP A 159 -23.17 17.55 -20.43
N ASP A 160 -23.09 16.37 -21.05
CA ASP A 160 -21.88 15.86 -21.71
C ASP A 160 -21.49 16.66 -22.98
N ASP A 161 -22.42 17.45 -23.55
CA ASP A 161 -22.16 18.37 -24.63
C ASP A 161 -21.78 19.80 -24.17
N THR A 162 -21.60 20.00 -22.86
CA THR A 162 -21.29 21.30 -22.20
C THR A 162 -22.38 22.35 -22.27
N ASN A 163 -23.65 21.96 -22.46
CA ASN A 163 -24.74 22.90 -22.28
C ASN A 163 -25.01 23.13 -20.79
N LEU A 164 -24.99 24.39 -20.37
CA LEU A 164 -25.27 24.77 -18.98
C LEU A 164 -26.74 24.49 -18.65
N ARG A 165 -26.96 23.62 -17.65
CA ARG A 165 -28.30 23.24 -17.15
C ARG A 165 -28.71 23.99 -15.90
N GLN A 166 -27.75 24.30 -15.02
CA GLN A 166 -28.03 24.94 -13.74
C GLN A 166 -26.80 25.63 -13.16
N THR A 167 -27.02 26.72 -12.45
CA THR A 167 -26.02 27.43 -11.64
C THR A 167 -26.50 27.54 -10.20
N ILE A 168 -25.66 27.20 -9.22
CA ILE A 168 -26.00 27.16 -7.79
C ILE A 168 -24.88 27.83 -7.01
N SER A 169 -25.20 28.91 -6.27
CA SER A 169 -24.25 29.55 -5.35
C SER A 169 -24.34 29.00 -3.95
N GLY A 170 -23.28 29.20 -3.15
CA GLY A 170 -23.22 28.79 -1.75
C GLY A 170 -22.93 27.33 -1.51
N ILE A 171 -22.40 26.59 -2.51
CA ILE A 171 -22.03 25.20 -2.36
C ILE A 171 -20.81 25.05 -1.44
N GLN A 172 -20.93 24.24 -0.41
CA GLN A 172 -19.86 23.93 0.53
C GLN A 172 -19.14 22.63 0.17
N HIS A 173 -19.88 21.60 -0.20
CA HIS A 173 -19.35 20.26 -0.49
C HIS A 173 -20.23 19.55 -1.50
N ILE A 174 -19.59 18.65 -2.30
CA ILE A 174 -20.27 17.74 -3.22
C ILE A 174 -19.73 16.34 -2.95
N TYR A 175 -20.65 15.41 -2.74
CA TYR A 175 -20.39 13.97 -2.66
C TYR A 175 -20.97 13.31 -3.90
N SER A 176 -20.18 12.48 -4.58
CA SER A 176 -20.62 11.74 -5.75
C SER A 176 -20.07 10.33 -5.71
N GLU A 177 -20.97 9.34 -5.69
CA GLU A 177 -20.60 7.92 -5.71
C GLU A 177 -21.68 7.13 -6.45
N GLY A 178 -21.26 6.37 -7.46
CA GLY A 178 -22.17 5.61 -8.30
C GLY A 178 -23.20 6.50 -9.00
N GLU A 179 -24.49 6.17 -8.84
CA GLU A 179 -25.61 6.95 -9.41
C GLU A 179 -25.90 8.23 -8.63
N GLU A 180 -25.48 8.32 -7.39
CA GLU A 180 -25.90 9.34 -6.45
C GLU A 180 -24.89 10.48 -6.35
N THR A 181 -25.39 11.70 -6.51
CA THR A 181 -24.59 12.92 -6.27
C THR A 181 -25.40 13.86 -5.40
N ILE A 182 -24.76 14.30 -4.32
CA ILE A 182 -25.39 15.16 -3.30
C ILE A 182 -24.52 16.38 -3.13
N ALA A 183 -25.16 17.54 -3.01
CA ALA A 183 -24.50 18.80 -2.70
C ALA A 183 -25.00 19.37 -1.38
N LYS A 184 -24.08 19.94 -0.62
CA LYS A 184 -24.37 20.75 0.57
C LYS A 184 -24.25 22.22 0.18
N LYS A 185 -25.33 22.97 0.42
CA LYS A 185 -25.41 24.39 0.14
C LYS A 185 -25.68 25.19 1.41
N LYS A 186 -25.15 26.40 1.51
CA LYS A 186 -25.43 27.35 2.57
C LYS A 186 -25.79 28.73 1.98
N THR A 187 -26.90 29.31 2.42
CA THR A 187 -27.35 30.65 2.04
C THR A 187 -27.73 31.38 3.32
N GLY A 188 -26.88 32.34 3.75
CA GLY A 188 -27.05 32.97 5.06
C GLY A 188 -27.01 31.95 6.18
N ASP A 189 -28.06 31.86 7.00
CA ASP A 189 -28.21 30.91 8.08
C ASP A 189 -28.83 29.57 7.64
N LEU A 190 -29.30 29.47 6.40
CA LEU A 190 -29.97 28.28 5.90
C LEU A 190 -28.96 27.33 5.26
N ASN A 191 -28.94 26.08 5.76
CA ASN A 191 -28.20 24.98 5.18
C ASN A 191 -29.16 24.05 4.44
N GLU A 192 -28.79 23.65 3.23
CA GLU A 192 -29.62 22.82 2.35
C GLU A 192 -28.81 21.60 1.88
N ALA A 193 -29.47 20.44 1.81
CA ALA A 193 -28.99 19.27 1.08
C ALA A 193 -29.74 19.18 -0.26
N LEU A 194 -28.99 19.04 -1.34
CA LEU A 194 -29.48 18.93 -2.69
C LEU A 194 -29.07 17.59 -3.29
N ILE A 195 -29.95 16.99 -4.09
CA ILE A 195 -29.65 15.77 -4.87
C ILE A 195 -29.62 16.06 -6.36
N LEU A 196 -28.70 15.47 -7.08
CA LEU A 196 -28.68 15.47 -8.53
C LEU A 196 -29.72 14.44 -9.05
N ASN A 197 -30.69 14.94 -9.79
CA ASN A 197 -31.71 14.13 -10.43
C ASN A 197 -31.88 14.56 -11.90
N LYS A 198 -31.65 13.64 -12.84
CA LYS A 198 -31.70 13.90 -14.30
C LYS A 198 -30.91 15.15 -14.73
N GLY A 199 -29.73 15.34 -14.13
CA GLY A 199 -28.81 16.43 -14.47
C GLY A 199 -29.18 17.79 -13.84
N ILE A 200 -30.07 17.83 -12.85
CA ILE A 200 -30.46 19.07 -12.12
C ILE A 200 -30.42 18.73 -10.61
N PHE A 201 -29.94 19.68 -9.81
CA PHE A 201 -30.00 19.59 -8.35
C PHE A 201 -31.34 20.08 -7.81
N GLU A 202 -31.96 19.23 -7.01
CA GLU A 202 -33.22 19.51 -6.32
C GLU A 202 -33.01 19.49 -4.80
N GLY A 203 -33.70 20.38 -4.07
CA GLY A 203 -33.68 20.40 -2.61
C GLY A 203 -34.39 19.22 -2.01
N ILE A 204 -33.70 18.51 -1.08
CA ILE A 204 -34.27 17.38 -0.33
C ILE A 204 -34.44 17.69 1.16
N PHE A 205 -33.66 18.63 1.72
CA PHE A 205 -33.69 18.98 3.12
C PHE A 205 -33.16 20.39 3.35
N SER A 206 -33.75 21.10 4.35
CA SER A 206 -33.25 22.40 4.76
C SER A 206 -33.30 22.54 6.28
N THR A 207 -32.34 23.25 6.87
CA THR A 207 -32.22 23.46 8.31
C THR A 207 -31.39 24.73 8.61
N ARG A 208 -31.64 25.34 9.79
CA ARG A 208 -30.75 26.37 10.35
C ARG A 208 -29.60 25.79 11.16
N ASP A 209 -29.71 24.54 11.59
CA ASP A 209 -28.59 23.83 12.22
C ASP A 209 -27.44 23.63 11.23
N GLU A 210 -26.22 23.51 11.72
CA GLU A 210 -25.08 23.19 10.87
C GLU A 210 -25.29 21.81 10.23
N LEU A 211 -25.16 21.74 8.92
CA LEU A 211 -25.21 20.51 8.14
C LEU A 211 -23.80 19.90 8.06
N SER A 212 -23.50 18.91 8.91
CA SER A 212 -22.15 18.33 8.98
C SER A 212 -21.88 17.31 7.87
N ASN A 213 -22.79 16.37 7.62
CA ASN A 213 -22.68 15.38 6.56
C ASN A 213 -24.00 15.15 5.82
N VAL A 214 -23.87 14.79 4.53
CA VAL A 214 -24.97 14.27 3.70
C VAL A 214 -24.40 13.13 2.86
N LEU A 215 -24.96 11.93 3.01
CA LEU A 215 -24.49 10.71 2.33
C LEU A 215 -25.67 9.88 1.84
N PRO A 216 -25.49 9.06 0.79
CA PRO A 216 -26.48 8.04 0.45
C PRO A 216 -26.72 7.09 1.60
N SER A 217 -27.94 6.64 1.78
CA SER A 217 -28.27 5.70 2.86
C SER A 217 -27.71 4.29 2.66
N GLY A 218 -27.38 3.93 1.42
CA GLY A 218 -26.92 2.59 1.05
C GLY A 218 -27.97 1.48 1.16
N MET A 219 -29.22 1.85 1.52
CA MET A 219 -30.34 0.90 1.62
C MET A 219 -30.89 0.58 0.23
N LYS A 220 -31.61 -0.55 0.13
CA LYS A 220 -32.33 -0.94 -1.10
C LYS A 220 -33.40 0.09 -1.49
N GLN A 221 -34.08 0.65 -0.51
CA GLN A 221 -34.89 1.86 -0.70
C GLN A 221 -33.96 3.07 -0.67
N LYS A 222 -33.68 3.61 -1.83
CA LYS A 222 -32.82 4.78 -1.98
C LYS A 222 -33.29 5.92 -1.07
N GLY A 223 -32.34 6.49 -0.34
CA GLY A 223 -32.57 7.58 0.61
C GLY A 223 -31.26 8.22 1.01
N PHE A 224 -31.32 9.23 1.87
CA PHE A 224 -30.17 10.04 2.25
C PHE A 224 -30.04 10.13 3.76
N LEU A 225 -28.81 9.97 4.25
CA LEU A 225 -28.44 10.22 5.62
C LEU A 225 -27.95 11.66 5.76
N ILE A 226 -28.61 12.40 6.60
CA ILE A 226 -28.30 13.80 6.88
C ILE A 226 -27.93 13.95 8.34
N GLN A 227 -26.75 14.46 8.59
CA GLN A 227 -26.22 14.73 9.91
C GLN A 227 -26.20 16.23 10.14
N THR A 228 -26.91 16.70 11.17
CA THR A 228 -27.01 18.13 11.54
C THR A 228 -26.52 18.39 12.95
N GLY A 229 -26.13 19.64 13.26
CA GLY A 229 -25.68 20.07 14.57
C GLY A 229 -24.16 20.10 14.74
N LYS A 230 -23.70 20.75 15.81
CA LYS A 230 -22.29 20.86 16.14
C LYS A 230 -21.79 19.58 16.83
N LYS A 231 -20.48 19.38 16.79
CA LYS A 231 -19.81 18.26 17.49
C LYS A 231 -20.31 18.10 18.92
N GLY A 232 -20.76 16.90 19.28
CA GLY A 232 -21.32 16.57 20.60
C GLY A 232 -22.84 16.79 20.74
N LYS A 233 -23.54 17.38 19.73
CA LYS A 233 -24.98 17.53 19.67
C LYS A 233 -25.53 17.23 18.28
N THR A 234 -25.06 16.14 17.71
CA THR A 234 -25.38 15.79 16.34
C THR A 234 -26.70 15.02 16.25
N LYS A 235 -27.58 15.49 15.37
CA LYS A 235 -28.80 14.75 15.01
C LYS A 235 -28.59 14.06 13.68
N LEU A 236 -29.08 12.85 13.52
CA LEU A 236 -29.07 12.09 12.29
C LEU A 236 -30.51 11.87 11.81
N CYS A 237 -30.73 12.16 10.55
CA CYS A 237 -31.98 11.95 9.87
C CYS A 237 -31.77 11.13 8.59
N ASN A 238 -32.60 10.12 8.36
CA ASN A 238 -32.72 9.47 7.06
C ASN A 238 -33.88 10.09 6.30
N ILE A 239 -33.65 10.49 5.06
CA ILE A 239 -34.68 11.02 4.18
C ILE A 239 -34.86 10.03 3.05
N SER A 240 -36.09 9.47 2.93
CA SER A 240 -36.46 8.58 1.82
C SER A 240 -36.69 9.37 0.51
N GLN A 241 -36.78 8.68 -0.62
CA GLN A 241 -37.04 9.32 -1.93
C GLN A 241 -38.36 10.10 -1.98
N ASP A 242 -39.39 9.64 -1.25
CA ASP A 242 -40.67 10.32 -1.09
C ASP A 242 -40.65 11.47 -0.04
N LYS A 243 -39.42 11.90 0.35
CA LYS A 243 -39.12 13.02 1.27
C LYS A 243 -39.60 12.81 2.71
N LYS A 244 -39.97 11.58 3.11
CA LYS A 244 -40.25 11.29 4.51
C LYS A 244 -38.96 11.30 5.32
N GLN A 245 -39.05 11.85 6.54
CA GLN A 245 -37.93 12.04 7.44
C GLN A 245 -38.04 11.04 8.62
N TYR A 246 -36.96 10.32 8.86
CA TYR A 246 -36.82 9.40 9.99
C TYR A 246 -35.63 9.81 10.82
N ILE A 247 -35.88 10.15 12.10
CA ILE A 247 -34.85 10.67 13.01
C ILE A 247 -34.26 9.54 13.84
N PHE A 248 -32.94 9.45 13.88
CA PHE A 248 -32.24 8.55 14.80
C PHE A 248 -32.29 9.12 16.22
N ASP A 249 -32.85 8.35 17.16
CA ASP A 249 -32.78 8.69 18.59
C ASP A 249 -31.39 8.32 19.13
N GLY A 250 -30.56 9.33 19.31
CA GLY A 250 -29.22 9.20 19.86
C GLY A 250 -29.12 9.30 21.38
N SER A 251 -30.26 9.42 22.11
CA SER A 251 -30.28 9.67 23.56
C SER A 251 -29.54 8.60 24.36
N GLY A 252 -29.64 7.33 23.92
CA GLY A 252 -28.94 6.20 24.56
C GLY A 252 -27.43 6.17 24.30
N TYR A 253 -26.88 7.07 23.44
CA TYR A 253 -25.48 7.10 23.01
C TYR A 253 -24.85 8.47 23.22
N ALA A 254 -25.31 9.26 24.17
CA ALA A 254 -24.91 10.64 24.39
C ALA A 254 -23.40 10.84 24.65
N ASP A 255 -22.72 9.80 25.13
CA ASP A 255 -21.27 9.79 25.40
C ASP A 255 -20.41 9.71 24.14
N TYR A 256 -21.02 9.37 22.98
CA TYR A 256 -20.33 9.18 21.73
C TYR A 256 -20.47 10.44 20.85
N ASP A 257 -19.41 11.25 20.81
CA ASP A 257 -19.40 12.55 20.14
C ASP A 257 -19.01 12.49 18.66
N GLN A 258 -18.58 11.34 18.18
CA GLN A 258 -18.21 11.11 16.79
C GLN A 258 -19.16 10.09 16.15
N MET A 259 -19.62 10.40 14.95
CA MET A 259 -20.46 9.50 14.17
C MET A 259 -19.85 9.32 12.78
N THR A 260 -19.60 8.08 12.41
CA THR A 260 -19.20 7.70 11.06
C THR A 260 -20.31 6.85 10.47
N LEU A 261 -20.75 7.24 9.28
CA LEU A 261 -21.79 6.55 8.56
C LEU A 261 -21.13 5.49 7.66
N ASN A 262 -21.38 4.24 7.97
CA ASN A 262 -21.03 3.13 7.09
C ASN A 262 -22.32 2.54 6.55
N PRO A 263 -22.73 2.83 5.29
CA PRO A 263 -23.92 2.22 4.73
C PRO A 263 -23.75 0.72 4.76
N SER A 264 -24.61 0.05 5.53
CA SER A 264 -24.61 -1.41 5.57
C SER A 264 -25.33 -1.94 4.33
N ARG A 265 -24.98 -3.16 3.93
CA ARG A 265 -25.69 -3.87 2.87
C ARG A 265 -27.02 -4.48 3.32
N SER A 266 -27.57 -4.08 4.47
CA SER A 266 -28.88 -4.53 4.88
C SER A 266 -29.94 -3.84 4.01
N ASP A 267 -30.97 -4.57 3.63
CA ASP A 267 -32.02 -4.05 2.73
C ASP A 267 -32.77 -2.87 3.35
N ASN A 268 -32.89 -2.79 4.68
CA ASN A 268 -33.76 -1.86 5.40
C ASN A 268 -33.11 -1.10 6.56
N SER A 269 -31.84 -1.36 6.84
CA SER A 269 -31.16 -0.74 8.00
C SER A 269 -29.81 -0.12 7.66
N ILE A 270 -29.33 0.73 8.54
CA ILE A 270 -28.09 1.49 8.41
C ILE A 270 -27.22 1.20 9.63
N VAL A 271 -25.98 0.76 9.42
CA VAL A 271 -25.03 0.61 10.52
C VAL A 271 -24.34 1.94 10.79
N LEU A 272 -24.55 2.45 12.00
CA LEU A 272 -23.90 3.64 12.50
C LEU A 272 -22.70 3.23 13.35
N LYS A 273 -21.54 3.83 13.10
CA LYS A 273 -20.35 3.71 13.93
C LYS A 273 -20.21 4.97 14.77
N LEU A 274 -20.43 4.83 16.07
CA LEU A 274 -20.36 5.92 17.04
C LEU A 274 -19.03 5.84 17.78
N GLY A 275 -18.31 6.96 17.87
CA GLY A 275 -16.98 7.02 18.47
C GLY A 275 -16.94 7.94 19.70
N LYS A 276 -16.25 7.50 20.73
CA LYS A 276 -15.90 8.27 21.92
C LYS A 276 -14.39 8.39 22.03
N LYS A 277 -13.87 9.62 22.02
CA LYS A 277 -12.45 9.84 22.26
C LYS A 277 -12.11 9.57 23.70
N ILE A 278 -11.22 8.63 23.94
CA ILE A 278 -10.58 8.42 25.22
C ILE A 278 -9.19 9.08 25.14
N PRO A 279 -8.97 10.19 25.86
CA PRO A 279 -7.66 10.80 25.91
C PRO A 279 -6.67 9.82 26.56
N PRO A 280 -5.36 9.92 26.24
CA PRO A 280 -4.36 9.17 26.96
C PRO A 280 -4.40 9.59 28.45
N SER A 281 -4.07 8.67 29.34
CA SER A 281 -3.94 9.00 30.76
C SER A 281 -2.94 10.17 30.93
N LYS A 282 -3.44 11.31 31.40
CA LYS A 282 -2.63 12.53 31.64
C LYS A 282 -2.28 12.71 33.11
N GLY A 283 -2.33 11.64 33.90
CA GLY A 283 -1.85 11.65 35.29
C GLY A 283 -0.32 11.78 35.37
N MET A 284 0.21 12.07 36.57
CA MET A 284 1.64 11.99 36.84
C MET A 284 2.19 10.57 36.64
N VAL A 285 1.32 9.57 36.63
CA VAL A 285 1.63 8.16 36.45
C VAL A 285 0.63 7.52 35.49
N ASP A 286 1.14 6.75 34.53
CA ASP A 286 0.33 5.87 33.69
C ASP A 286 0.37 4.47 34.29
N ILE A 287 -0.79 3.94 34.70
CA ILE A 287 -0.88 2.65 35.39
C ILE A 287 -1.28 1.56 34.38
N TRP A 288 -0.39 0.60 34.20
CA TRP A 288 -0.61 -0.58 33.37
C TRP A 288 -0.96 -1.77 34.25
N TYR A 289 -2.09 -2.38 33.98
CA TYR A 289 -2.50 -3.58 34.69
C TYR A 289 -2.21 -4.82 33.86
N GLY A 290 -1.67 -5.87 34.48
CA GLY A 290 -1.43 -7.15 33.80
C GLY A 290 -2.69 -7.82 33.26
N THR A 291 -3.87 -7.34 33.68
CA THR A 291 -5.19 -7.77 33.19
C THR A 291 -5.79 -6.86 32.12
N ASP A 292 -5.07 -5.84 31.68
CA ASP A 292 -5.53 -4.97 30.59
C ASP A 292 -5.69 -5.79 29.30
N PHE A 293 -6.90 -5.79 28.76
CA PHE A 293 -7.23 -6.54 27.54
C PHE A 293 -6.61 -5.92 26.27
N ASP A 294 -6.41 -4.60 26.25
CA ASP A 294 -5.85 -3.87 25.10
C ASP A 294 -4.92 -2.77 25.62
N LEU A 295 -3.64 -2.93 25.36
CA LEU A 295 -2.61 -1.96 25.76
C LEU A 295 -2.59 -0.69 24.90
N LYS A 296 -3.38 -0.62 23.82
CA LYS A 296 -3.43 0.57 22.92
C LYS A 296 -3.76 1.86 23.64
N LYS A 297 -4.58 1.79 24.70
CA LYS A 297 -4.98 2.95 25.52
C LYS A 297 -3.79 3.68 26.15
N HIS A 298 -2.68 2.97 26.38
CA HIS A 298 -1.46 3.52 26.97
C HIS A 298 -0.52 4.14 25.92
N ALA A 299 -0.67 3.75 24.65
CA ALA A 299 0.23 4.20 23.59
C ALA A 299 -0.13 5.60 23.03
N LYS A 300 -1.44 5.91 22.94
CA LYS A 300 -1.95 7.17 22.38
C LYS A 300 -3.43 7.35 22.71
N ALA A 301 -3.95 8.56 22.44
CA ALA A 301 -5.41 8.75 22.44
C ALA A 301 -6.06 7.72 21.51
N ILE A 302 -7.03 7.00 22.05
CA ILE A 302 -7.83 6.04 21.27
C ILE A 302 -9.23 6.58 21.04
N THR A 303 -9.91 6.09 20.01
CA THR A 303 -11.35 6.26 19.86
C THR A 303 -12.00 4.91 20.09
N GLU A 304 -12.77 4.80 21.15
CA GLU A 304 -13.66 3.67 21.36
C GLU A 304 -14.84 3.77 20.41
N PHE A 305 -15.19 2.69 19.76
CA PHE A 305 -16.29 2.64 18.81
C PHE A 305 -17.34 1.62 19.25
N ILE A 306 -18.59 2.02 19.13
CA ILE A 306 -19.72 1.10 19.12
C ILE A 306 -20.40 1.15 17.76
N ARG A 307 -21.16 0.08 17.44
CA ARG A 307 -21.95 -0.01 16.22
C ARG A 307 -23.41 -0.19 16.59
N VAL A 308 -24.26 0.58 15.93
CA VAL A 308 -25.71 0.51 16.09
C VAL A 308 -26.31 0.27 14.71
N ASP A 309 -27.09 -0.79 14.60
CA ASP A 309 -27.90 -1.05 13.42
C ASP A 309 -29.26 -0.38 13.60
N TRP A 310 -29.56 0.60 12.75
CA TRP A 310 -30.77 1.39 12.82
C TRP A 310 -31.65 1.12 11.60
N GLU A 311 -32.89 0.72 11.83
CA GLU A 311 -33.94 0.62 10.82
C GLU A 311 -34.80 1.89 10.83
N PRO A 312 -34.60 2.83 9.88
CA PRO A 312 -35.23 4.15 9.94
C PRO A 312 -36.75 4.12 9.98
N VAL A 313 -37.38 3.25 9.17
CA VAL A 313 -38.83 3.19 9.02
C VAL A 313 -39.55 2.74 10.30
N SER A 314 -39.00 1.74 11.00
CA SER A 314 -39.57 1.23 12.26
C SER A 314 -39.05 1.98 13.49
N GLY A 315 -37.98 2.73 13.33
CA GLY A 315 -37.23 3.37 14.44
C GLY A 315 -36.39 2.37 15.27
N LYS A 316 -36.42 1.07 14.92
CA LYS A 316 -35.72 0.02 15.67
C LYS A 316 -34.23 0.25 15.65
N GLN A 317 -33.61 0.14 16.83
CA GLN A 317 -32.15 0.23 17.01
C GLN A 317 -31.64 -1.04 17.68
N VAL A 318 -30.52 -1.55 17.16
CA VAL A 318 -29.87 -2.73 17.70
C VAL A 318 -28.40 -2.38 17.96
N LEU A 319 -28.01 -2.35 19.24
CA LEU A 319 -26.61 -2.22 19.59
C LEU A 319 -25.90 -3.52 19.19
N MET A 320 -25.03 -3.42 18.16
CA MET A 320 -24.28 -4.56 17.64
C MET A 320 -23.09 -4.91 18.53
N THR A 321 -22.41 -3.90 19.06
CA THR A 321 -21.23 -4.09 19.93
C THR A 321 -21.63 -4.75 21.25
N ARG A 322 -21.03 -5.89 21.54
CA ARG A 322 -21.31 -6.70 22.73
C ARG A 322 -20.03 -6.95 23.52
N PRO A 323 -20.05 -6.92 24.88
CA PRO A 323 -18.91 -7.30 25.70
C PRO A 323 -18.40 -8.71 25.35
N GLY A 324 -17.11 -8.85 25.12
CA GLY A 324 -16.48 -10.12 24.77
C GLY A 324 -16.54 -10.49 23.29
N TYR A 325 -17.17 -9.66 22.43
CA TYR A 325 -17.18 -9.83 20.98
C TYR A 325 -16.55 -8.65 20.27
N PHE A 326 -16.01 -8.89 19.08
CA PHE A 326 -15.41 -7.87 18.23
C PHE A 326 -15.64 -8.18 16.73
N GLY A 327 -15.41 -7.19 15.88
CA GLY A 327 -15.51 -7.35 14.43
C GLY A 327 -16.91 -7.64 13.95
N GLU A 328 -17.89 -6.94 14.47
CA GLU A 328 -19.30 -7.12 14.15
C GLU A 328 -19.61 -6.73 12.72
N THR A 329 -20.34 -7.56 11.99
CA THR A 329 -20.80 -7.28 10.62
C THR A 329 -22.27 -7.69 10.47
N ALA A 330 -23.09 -6.75 10.00
CA ALA A 330 -24.48 -7.05 9.59
C ALA A 330 -24.47 -7.85 8.27
N ILE A 331 -25.26 -8.92 8.22
CA ILE A 331 -25.40 -9.74 7.02
C ILE A 331 -26.85 -9.77 6.47
N GLY A 332 -27.73 -8.98 7.05
CA GLY A 332 -29.15 -8.89 6.67
C GLY A 332 -30.06 -9.68 7.61
N ASN A 333 -31.37 -9.42 7.51
CA ASN A 333 -32.43 -10.12 8.27
C ASN A 333 -32.21 -10.10 9.81
N SER A 334 -31.73 -9.00 10.38
CA SER A 334 -31.37 -8.86 11.81
C SER A 334 -30.36 -9.92 12.28
N ARG A 335 -29.46 -10.35 11.40
CA ARG A 335 -28.39 -11.30 11.70
C ARG A 335 -27.03 -10.63 11.57
N TYR A 336 -26.15 -10.99 12.49
CA TYR A 336 -24.84 -10.39 12.63
C TYR A 336 -23.78 -11.48 12.81
N LEU A 337 -22.65 -11.32 12.16
CA LEU A 337 -21.47 -12.14 12.41
C LEU A 337 -20.60 -11.43 13.43
N MET A 338 -20.08 -12.16 14.40
CA MET A 338 -19.27 -11.63 15.51
C MET A 338 -18.21 -12.64 15.90
N TYR A 339 -17.02 -12.15 16.23
CA TYR A 339 -15.98 -12.97 16.86
C TYR A 339 -16.06 -12.83 18.37
N GLU A 340 -16.06 -13.96 19.07
CA GLU A 340 -15.83 -14.00 20.52
C GLU A 340 -14.33 -13.86 20.80
N THR A 341 -13.97 -12.94 21.70
CA THR A 341 -12.62 -12.86 22.24
C THR A 341 -12.51 -13.80 23.44
N ASP A 342 -11.46 -14.61 23.47
CA ASP A 342 -11.11 -15.35 24.68
C ASP A 342 -10.74 -14.34 25.77
N LYS A 343 -11.51 -14.36 26.88
CA LYS A 343 -11.29 -13.47 28.02
C LYS A 343 -9.95 -13.71 28.74
N GLN A 344 -9.28 -14.82 28.44
CA GLN A 344 -7.95 -15.17 28.98
C GLN A 344 -6.82 -14.67 28.09
N GLN A 345 -7.10 -14.20 26.88
CA GLN A 345 -6.08 -13.62 26.00
C GLN A 345 -5.91 -12.14 26.36
N VAL A 346 -4.82 -11.85 27.03
CA VAL A 346 -4.41 -10.49 27.40
C VAL A 346 -4.10 -9.66 26.16
N ASP A 347 -3.58 -10.28 25.09
CA ASP A 347 -3.31 -9.66 23.82
C ASP A 347 -3.83 -10.53 22.67
N LYS A 348 -4.49 -9.91 21.70
CA LYS A 348 -5.14 -10.57 20.55
C LYS A 348 -4.24 -11.42 19.66
N MET A 349 -2.97 -11.55 19.98
CA MET A 349 -1.95 -12.20 19.18
C MET A 349 -1.17 -13.30 19.90
N ASP A 350 -1.75 -13.88 20.91
CA ASP A 350 -1.10 -14.75 21.88
C ASP A 350 -0.69 -16.15 21.36
N LYS A 351 -0.87 -16.44 20.08
CA LYS A 351 -0.44 -17.75 19.53
C LYS A 351 0.32 -17.64 18.22
N ALA A 352 1.42 -18.34 18.19
CA ALA A 352 2.20 -18.65 17.00
C ALA A 352 1.29 -19.04 15.82
N GLY A 353 1.38 -18.28 14.70
CA GLY A 353 0.59 -18.53 13.51
C GLY A 353 -0.75 -17.79 13.43
N GLY A 354 -1.06 -16.90 14.37
CA GLY A 354 -2.29 -16.09 14.32
C GLY A 354 -3.57 -16.89 14.57
N ASN A 355 -3.47 -18.05 15.17
CA ASN A 355 -4.58 -18.85 15.65
C ASN A 355 -4.98 -18.39 17.06
N SER A 356 -5.36 -17.10 17.22
CA SER A 356 -6.26 -16.80 18.30
C SER A 356 -7.53 -17.61 18.03
N PHE A 357 -8.02 -18.33 19.04
CA PHE A 357 -9.26 -19.09 18.95
C PHE A 357 -10.43 -18.13 18.88
N ASP A 358 -10.55 -17.40 17.78
CA ASP A 358 -11.70 -16.56 17.55
C ASP A 358 -12.84 -17.46 17.09
N ARG A 359 -13.77 -17.67 17.99
CA ARG A 359 -15.01 -18.34 17.66
C ARG A 359 -15.89 -17.37 16.91
N LEU A 360 -16.32 -17.76 15.70
CA LEU A 360 -17.24 -16.98 14.90
C LEU A 360 -18.67 -17.40 15.25
N TYR A 361 -19.47 -16.43 15.65
CA TYR A 361 -20.89 -16.61 15.98
C TYR A 361 -21.79 -15.90 14.99
N LEU A 362 -22.95 -16.51 14.73
CA LEU A 362 -24.10 -15.84 14.17
C LEU A 362 -25.00 -15.39 15.33
N TRP A 363 -25.21 -14.10 15.46
CA TRP A 363 -26.16 -13.53 16.38
C TRP A 363 -27.46 -13.17 15.64
N ASN A 364 -28.58 -13.69 16.11
CA ASN A 364 -29.92 -13.31 15.65
C ASN A 364 -30.52 -12.32 16.64
N ALA A 365 -30.61 -11.04 16.24
CA ALA A 365 -31.10 -9.98 17.11
C ALA A 365 -32.63 -10.02 17.37
N VAL A 366 -33.40 -10.83 16.59
CA VAL A 366 -34.84 -11.04 16.84
C VAL A 366 -35.07 -11.98 18.01
N THR A 367 -34.31 -13.09 18.03
CA THR A 367 -34.43 -14.12 19.06
C THR A 367 -33.48 -13.97 20.23
N GLY A 368 -32.48 -13.13 20.07
CA GLY A 368 -31.36 -12.95 21.03
C GLY A 368 -30.37 -14.12 21.08
N THR A 369 -30.46 -15.07 20.16
CA THR A 369 -29.65 -16.30 20.16
C THR A 369 -28.29 -16.11 19.50
N TYR A 370 -27.28 -16.77 20.06
CA TYR A 370 -25.93 -16.88 19.50
C TYR A 370 -25.68 -18.32 19.04
N THR A 371 -25.35 -18.51 17.78
CA THR A 371 -25.02 -19.82 17.22
C THR A 371 -23.56 -19.84 16.82
N LEU A 372 -22.78 -20.76 17.39
CA LEU A 372 -21.40 -20.97 16.99
C LEU A 372 -21.35 -21.51 15.55
N ILE A 373 -20.61 -20.81 14.67
CA ILE A 373 -20.40 -21.26 13.29
C ILE A 373 -19.11 -22.03 13.18
N THR A 374 -18.01 -21.48 13.72
CA THR A 374 -16.68 -22.08 13.59
C THR A 374 -15.72 -21.45 14.59
N ASP A 375 -14.67 -22.19 14.93
CA ASP A 375 -13.55 -21.79 15.77
C ASP A 375 -12.28 -21.46 14.97
N LEU A 376 -12.34 -21.47 13.64
CA LEU A 376 -11.18 -21.29 12.76
C LEU A 376 -11.20 -19.94 12.02
N ARG A 377 -10.04 -19.26 12.01
CA ARG A 377 -9.79 -18.08 11.14
C ARG A 377 -9.46 -18.50 9.72
N LYS A 378 -10.45 -18.88 8.94
CA LYS A 378 -10.29 -19.18 7.51
C LYS A 378 -10.97 -18.11 6.65
N GLN A 379 -10.77 -18.18 5.36
CA GLN A 379 -11.50 -17.31 4.43
C GLN A 379 -13.00 -17.60 4.50
N MET A 380 -13.79 -16.55 4.35
CA MET A 380 -15.23 -16.63 4.33
C MET A 380 -15.79 -15.69 3.27
N VAL A 381 -16.67 -16.19 2.43
CA VAL A 381 -17.36 -15.39 1.43
C VAL A 381 -18.86 -15.41 1.72
N ILE A 382 -19.43 -14.21 1.81
CA ILE A 382 -20.82 -13.99 2.19
C ILE A 382 -21.64 -13.78 0.92
N SER A 383 -22.81 -14.43 0.81
CA SER A 383 -23.73 -14.18 -0.30
C SER A 383 -24.29 -12.76 -0.27
N PRO A 384 -24.74 -12.20 -1.40
CA PRO A 384 -25.26 -10.83 -1.45
C PRO A 384 -26.37 -10.52 -0.44
N SER A 385 -27.26 -11.47 -0.15
CA SER A 385 -28.32 -11.32 0.85
C SER A 385 -27.91 -11.73 2.27
N GLY A 386 -26.69 -12.27 2.46
CA GLY A 386 -26.26 -12.86 3.75
C GLY A 386 -26.94 -14.19 4.11
N LYS A 387 -27.72 -14.77 3.19
CA LYS A 387 -28.37 -16.08 3.41
C LYS A 387 -27.38 -17.22 3.52
N TYR A 388 -26.27 -17.14 2.78
CA TYR A 388 -25.25 -18.18 2.71
C TYR A 388 -23.89 -17.65 3.07
N LEU A 389 -23.13 -18.45 3.81
CA LEU A 389 -21.69 -18.24 4.06
C LEU A 389 -20.94 -19.43 3.48
N LEU A 390 -19.92 -19.15 2.67
CA LEU A 390 -18.94 -20.13 2.24
C LEU A 390 -17.71 -19.98 3.14
N ILE A 391 -17.38 -21.03 3.88
CA ILE A 391 -16.31 -21.05 4.89
C ILE A 391 -15.25 -22.04 4.45
N GLN A 392 -14.02 -21.53 4.29
CA GLN A 392 -12.87 -22.36 3.93
C GLN A 392 -12.49 -23.28 5.11
N ARG A 393 -12.24 -24.54 4.82
CA ARG A 393 -11.62 -25.51 5.74
C ARG A 393 -10.23 -25.87 5.23
N GLU A 394 -9.57 -26.82 5.86
CA GLU A 394 -8.21 -27.23 5.48
C GLU A 394 -8.15 -27.73 4.04
N ASN A 395 -9.08 -28.61 3.66
CA ASN A 395 -9.06 -29.29 2.37
C ASN A 395 -10.25 -28.95 1.45
N ASN A 396 -11.34 -28.39 1.99
CA ASN A 396 -12.58 -28.09 1.27
C ASN A 396 -13.21 -26.78 1.72
N TRP A 397 -14.42 -26.54 1.22
CA TRP A 397 -15.29 -25.46 1.67
C TRP A 397 -16.56 -26.03 2.29
N GLN A 398 -17.17 -25.28 3.21
CA GLN A 398 -18.48 -25.55 3.78
C GLN A 398 -19.45 -24.43 3.45
N LEU A 399 -20.67 -24.81 3.11
CA LEU A 399 -21.81 -23.92 2.91
C LEU A 399 -22.62 -23.87 4.21
N TYR A 400 -22.77 -22.71 4.79
CA TYR A 400 -23.61 -22.47 5.96
C TYR A 400 -24.82 -21.65 5.56
N ASN A 401 -26.01 -22.15 5.83
CA ASN A 401 -27.27 -21.43 5.63
C ASN A 401 -27.65 -20.70 6.92
N THR A 402 -27.60 -19.37 6.91
CA THR A 402 -27.84 -18.53 8.09
C THR A 402 -29.30 -18.51 8.55
N LEU A 403 -30.23 -19.00 7.72
CA LEU A 403 -31.67 -19.07 8.07
C LEU A 403 -32.02 -20.40 8.72
N THR A 404 -31.54 -21.52 8.17
CA THR A 404 -31.82 -22.87 8.67
C THR A 404 -30.78 -23.36 9.68
N LEU A 405 -29.64 -22.65 9.80
CA LEU A 405 -28.50 -23.01 10.64
C LEU A 405 -27.83 -24.34 10.24
N VAL A 406 -28.05 -24.78 9.03
CA VAL A 406 -27.47 -26.04 8.50
C VAL A 406 -26.14 -25.74 7.84
N MET A 407 -25.16 -26.59 8.10
CA MET A 407 -23.82 -26.57 7.48
C MET A 407 -23.64 -27.84 6.63
N GLU A 408 -23.18 -27.66 5.39
CA GLU A 408 -22.98 -28.74 4.44
C GLU A 408 -21.60 -28.64 3.80
N ASP A 409 -20.98 -29.79 3.53
CA ASP A 409 -19.69 -29.80 2.82
C ASP A 409 -19.87 -29.54 1.32
N VAL A 410 -19.08 -28.63 0.79
CA VAL A 410 -18.96 -28.43 -0.66
C VAL A 410 -17.69 -29.14 -1.14
N LYS A 411 -17.85 -30.12 -2.02
CA LYS A 411 -16.74 -30.95 -2.55
C LYS A 411 -15.87 -30.17 -3.55
N VAL A 412 -15.26 -29.09 -3.08
CA VAL A 412 -14.37 -28.21 -3.84
C VAL A 412 -13.09 -27.99 -3.03
N SER A 413 -11.94 -28.03 -3.69
CA SER A 413 -10.64 -27.81 -3.06
C SER A 413 -10.61 -26.46 -2.31
N ALA A 414 -10.00 -26.45 -1.14
CA ALA A 414 -9.78 -25.23 -0.36
C ALA A 414 -8.95 -24.15 -1.10
N ALA A 415 -8.16 -24.55 -2.10
CA ALA A 415 -7.40 -23.60 -2.93
C ALA A 415 -8.25 -22.82 -3.94
N MET A 416 -9.48 -23.27 -4.25
CA MET A 416 -10.36 -22.53 -5.15
C MET A 416 -11.07 -21.40 -4.43
N ILE A 417 -11.30 -20.29 -5.13
CA ILE A 417 -11.91 -19.06 -4.60
C ILE A 417 -13.34 -18.94 -5.11
N PRO A 418 -14.34 -18.78 -4.21
CA PRO A 418 -15.74 -18.62 -4.61
C PRO A 418 -16.10 -17.17 -4.93
N TYR A 419 -16.99 -17.02 -5.93
CA TYR A 419 -17.61 -15.77 -6.35
C TYR A 419 -19.10 -16.01 -6.56
N PHE A 420 -19.97 -15.32 -5.84
CA PHE A 420 -21.41 -15.40 -6.07
C PHE A 420 -21.77 -14.72 -7.39
N THR A 421 -22.55 -15.41 -8.23
CA THR A 421 -23.14 -14.83 -9.45
C THR A 421 -24.60 -14.46 -9.23
N SER A 422 -25.21 -15.10 -8.24
CA SER A 422 -26.56 -14.83 -7.75
C SER A 422 -26.73 -15.43 -6.35
N GLU A 423 -27.91 -15.29 -5.75
CA GLU A 423 -28.25 -16.01 -4.50
C GLU A 423 -28.30 -17.52 -4.64
N LYS A 424 -28.31 -18.05 -5.86
CA LYS A 424 -28.45 -19.48 -6.14
C LYS A 424 -27.21 -20.11 -6.75
N GLU A 425 -26.23 -19.31 -7.16
CA GLU A 425 -25.10 -19.79 -7.96
C GLU A 425 -23.79 -19.17 -7.54
N VAL A 426 -22.74 -19.99 -7.53
CA VAL A 426 -21.36 -19.65 -7.18
C VAL A 426 -20.41 -20.13 -8.25
N LEU A 427 -19.52 -19.26 -8.69
CA LEU A 427 -18.33 -19.65 -9.47
C LEU A 427 -17.19 -19.98 -8.52
N TRP A 428 -16.54 -21.10 -8.77
CA TRP A 428 -15.29 -21.49 -8.11
C TRP A 428 -14.14 -21.35 -9.10
N VAL A 429 -13.15 -20.56 -8.78
CA VAL A 429 -12.00 -20.29 -9.64
C VAL A 429 -10.72 -20.61 -8.89
N GLY A 430 -9.87 -21.43 -9.47
CA GLY A 430 -8.58 -21.77 -8.87
C GLY A 430 -8.02 -23.08 -9.40
N GLY A 431 -6.71 -23.28 -9.22
CA GLY A 431 -5.99 -24.29 -9.95
C GLY A 431 -6.22 -24.11 -11.45
N ASN A 432 -6.36 -25.17 -12.18
CA ASN A 432 -6.60 -25.12 -13.64
C ASN A 432 -8.09 -25.11 -14.04
N ARG A 433 -9.04 -24.79 -13.10
CA ARG A 433 -10.48 -24.98 -13.34
C ARG A 433 -11.31 -23.75 -12.98
N ILE A 434 -12.46 -23.64 -13.68
CA ILE A 434 -13.59 -22.78 -13.34
C ILE A 434 -14.83 -23.66 -13.28
N LEU A 435 -15.48 -23.71 -12.10
CA LEU A 435 -16.66 -24.53 -11.85
C LEU A 435 -17.85 -23.64 -11.49
N GLU A 436 -19.03 -24.00 -11.94
CA GLU A 436 -20.30 -23.38 -11.55
C GLU A 436 -21.04 -24.33 -10.59
N TYR A 437 -21.48 -23.81 -9.45
CA TYR A 437 -22.17 -24.57 -8.42
C TYR A 437 -23.54 -23.96 -8.13
N ASN A 438 -24.58 -24.77 -8.26
CA ASN A 438 -25.93 -24.36 -7.91
C ASN A 438 -26.24 -24.77 -6.46
N LEU A 439 -26.50 -23.76 -5.62
CA LEU A 439 -26.73 -23.94 -4.17
C LEU A 439 -28.02 -24.71 -3.83
N ALA A 440 -29.04 -24.61 -4.69
CA ALA A 440 -30.33 -25.26 -4.42
C ALA A 440 -30.33 -26.76 -4.79
N THR A 441 -29.64 -27.10 -5.89
CA THR A 441 -29.60 -28.48 -6.41
C THR A 441 -28.31 -29.19 -6.01
N GLN A 442 -27.37 -28.50 -5.43
CA GLN A 442 -26.01 -28.97 -5.05
C GLN A 442 -25.24 -29.57 -6.26
N ARG A 443 -25.61 -29.17 -7.48
CA ARG A 443 -24.96 -29.65 -8.69
C ARG A 443 -23.79 -28.80 -9.08
N MET A 444 -22.66 -29.47 -9.35
CA MET A 444 -21.45 -28.87 -9.89
C MET A 444 -21.41 -29.06 -11.40
N LYS A 445 -21.00 -28.02 -12.11
CA LYS A 445 -20.83 -28.03 -13.55
C LYS A 445 -19.51 -27.39 -13.93
N GLU A 446 -18.72 -28.09 -14.72
CA GLU A 446 -17.47 -27.54 -15.23
C GLU A 446 -17.77 -26.48 -16.31
N MET A 447 -17.21 -25.29 -16.12
CA MET A 447 -17.25 -24.23 -17.12
C MET A 447 -16.01 -24.23 -18.00
N PHE A 448 -14.84 -24.46 -17.39
CA PHE A 448 -13.57 -24.49 -18.09
C PHE A 448 -12.53 -25.27 -17.29
N THR A 449 -11.68 -26.01 -17.98
CA THR A 449 -10.48 -26.66 -17.45
C THR A 449 -9.34 -26.43 -18.42
N ALA A 450 -8.20 -25.92 -17.93
CA ALA A 450 -6.97 -25.82 -18.71
C ALA A 450 -6.32 -27.20 -18.85
N ASN A 451 -5.59 -27.41 -19.94
CA ASN A 451 -4.96 -28.71 -20.25
C ASN A 451 -3.66 -28.97 -19.47
N ASP A 452 -3.17 -28.00 -18.71
CA ASP A 452 -1.94 -28.05 -17.93
C ASP A 452 -2.16 -27.67 -16.47
N ASP A 453 -1.09 -27.64 -15.68
CA ASP A 453 -1.12 -27.27 -14.25
C ASP A 453 -1.24 -25.75 -14.03
N SER A 454 -1.77 -25.00 -15.01
CA SER A 454 -1.91 -23.56 -14.90
C SER A 454 -2.82 -23.17 -13.75
N GLU A 455 -2.51 -22.04 -13.11
CA GLU A 455 -3.35 -21.41 -12.09
C GLU A 455 -4.21 -20.31 -12.72
N ILE A 456 -5.52 -20.37 -12.46
CA ILE A 456 -6.49 -19.42 -12.97
C ILE A 456 -6.97 -18.52 -11.84
N GLU A 457 -6.92 -17.21 -12.07
CA GLU A 457 -7.42 -16.16 -11.17
C GLU A 457 -8.46 -15.29 -11.86
N MET A 458 -9.50 -14.90 -11.14
CA MET A 458 -10.48 -13.92 -11.64
C MET A 458 -9.89 -12.52 -11.58
N VAL A 459 -10.02 -11.75 -12.66
CA VAL A 459 -9.56 -10.35 -12.74
C VAL A 459 -10.71 -9.37 -12.53
N ASP A 460 -11.88 -9.66 -13.11
CA ASP A 460 -13.05 -8.78 -13.09
C ASP A 460 -14.12 -9.32 -12.13
N PHE A 461 -14.13 -8.78 -10.91
CA PHE A 461 -15.13 -9.11 -9.89
C PHE A 461 -15.30 -7.94 -8.89
N THR A 462 -16.46 -7.94 -8.22
CA THR A 462 -16.69 -6.96 -7.14
C THR A 462 -16.38 -7.59 -5.80
N ARG A 463 -15.59 -6.90 -5.01
CA ARG A 463 -15.25 -7.26 -3.63
C ARG A 463 -15.64 -6.15 -2.67
N THR A 464 -16.37 -6.50 -1.62
CA THR A 464 -16.65 -5.58 -0.51
C THR A 464 -16.18 -6.21 0.78
N SER A 465 -15.20 -5.59 1.41
CA SER A 465 -14.66 -6.04 2.70
C SER A 465 -15.67 -5.81 3.83
N THR A 466 -15.64 -6.69 4.82
CA THR A 466 -16.41 -6.55 6.06
C THR A 466 -15.54 -6.01 7.20
N GLU A 467 -16.15 -5.58 8.28
CA GLU A 467 -15.48 -5.21 9.53
C GLU A 467 -14.77 -6.41 10.22
N LEU A 468 -15.07 -7.63 9.78
CA LEU A 468 -14.41 -8.85 10.29
C LEU A 468 -12.96 -9.00 9.81
N GLY A 469 -12.50 -8.11 8.91
CA GLY A 469 -11.12 -8.05 8.45
C GLY A 469 -10.83 -8.87 7.19
N TYR A 470 -9.55 -8.99 6.85
CA TYR A 470 -9.10 -9.59 5.61
C TYR A 470 -9.60 -11.04 5.43
N GLY A 471 -10.03 -11.36 4.21
CA GLY A 471 -10.54 -12.68 3.84
C GLY A 471 -11.98 -12.96 4.29
N ARG A 472 -12.72 -11.95 4.79
CA ARG A 472 -14.14 -12.03 5.12
C ARG A 472 -14.85 -10.95 4.34
N ASP A 473 -15.39 -11.30 3.20
CA ASP A 473 -15.88 -10.33 2.24
C ASP A 473 -17.08 -10.88 1.44
N PHE A 474 -17.76 -9.95 0.80
CA PHE A 474 -18.72 -10.27 -0.26
C PHE A 474 -17.92 -10.28 -1.57
N ARG A 475 -18.07 -11.36 -2.36
CA ARG A 475 -17.45 -11.47 -3.69
C ARG A 475 -18.51 -11.84 -4.70
N THR A 476 -18.63 -11.00 -5.73
CA THR A 476 -19.61 -11.24 -6.81
C THR A 476 -18.95 -11.11 -8.18
N ALA A 477 -19.42 -11.94 -9.12
CA ALA A 477 -19.03 -11.90 -10.53
C ALA A 477 -20.27 -11.85 -11.43
N ASP A 478 -20.20 -11.08 -12.52
CA ASP A 478 -21.30 -10.98 -13.49
C ASP A 478 -21.05 -11.90 -14.67
N ILE A 479 -21.67 -13.08 -14.65
CA ILE A 479 -21.53 -14.09 -15.73
C ILE A 479 -22.24 -13.70 -17.03
N LYS A 480 -23.09 -12.67 -17.03
CA LYS A 480 -23.70 -12.14 -18.26
C LYS A 480 -22.67 -11.43 -19.13
N LYS A 481 -21.61 -10.93 -18.53
CA LYS A 481 -20.43 -10.40 -19.21
C LYS A 481 -19.43 -11.51 -19.47
N SER A 482 -18.46 -11.27 -20.35
CA SER A 482 -17.30 -12.14 -20.45
C SER A 482 -16.45 -11.99 -19.17
N LEU A 483 -16.11 -13.12 -18.54
CA LEU A 483 -15.25 -13.13 -17.36
C LEU A 483 -13.80 -12.92 -17.79
N LEU A 484 -13.12 -11.96 -17.19
CA LEU A 484 -11.68 -11.78 -17.39
C LEU A 484 -10.90 -12.62 -16.39
N VAL A 485 -9.98 -13.41 -16.90
CA VAL A 485 -9.14 -14.29 -16.10
C VAL A 485 -7.66 -14.08 -16.42
N LYS A 486 -6.82 -14.21 -15.39
CA LYS A 486 -5.39 -14.32 -15.48
C LYS A 486 -5.03 -15.78 -15.34
N ILE A 487 -4.13 -16.27 -16.18
CA ILE A 487 -3.67 -17.66 -16.21
C ILE A 487 -2.17 -17.65 -16.04
N THR A 488 -1.68 -18.28 -14.97
CA THR A 488 -0.24 -18.37 -14.65
C THR A 488 0.22 -19.82 -14.74
N ASN A 489 1.26 -20.08 -15.50
CA ASN A 489 1.92 -21.39 -15.52
C ASN A 489 2.98 -21.44 -14.40
N PRO A 490 2.82 -22.26 -13.36
CA PRO A 490 3.72 -22.28 -12.21
C PRO A 490 5.13 -22.82 -12.55
N LYS A 491 5.28 -23.63 -13.60
CA LYS A 491 6.58 -24.21 -13.98
C LYS A 491 7.54 -23.20 -14.60
N ASN A 492 7.02 -22.24 -15.36
CA ASN A 492 7.83 -21.26 -16.07
C ASN A 492 7.47 -19.81 -15.75
N SER A 493 6.52 -19.61 -14.83
CA SER A 493 6.04 -18.29 -14.39
C SER A 493 5.45 -17.40 -15.49
N HIS A 494 5.12 -17.96 -16.66
CA HIS A 494 4.45 -17.21 -17.72
C HIS A 494 3.01 -16.90 -17.31
N THR A 495 2.62 -15.67 -17.58
CA THR A 495 1.28 -15.17 -17.29
C THR A 495 0.59 -14.78 -18.60
N SER A 496 -0.68 -15.12 -18.74
CA SER A 496 -1.54 -14.68 -19.84
C SER A 496 -2.87 -14.15 -19.31
N TYR A 497 -3.55 -13.35 -20.13
CA TYR A 497 -4.88 -12.84 -19.82
C TYR A 497 -5.87 -13.28 -20.90
N ALA A 498 -7.05 -13.68 -20.48
CA ALA A 498 -8.07 -14.22 -21.36
C ALA A 498 -9.47 -13.77 -20.94
N SER A 499 -10.40 -13.81 -21.89
CA SER A 499 -11.83 -13.72 -21.59
C SER A 499 -12.49 -15.08 -21.74
N LEU A 500 -13.31 -15.47 -20.77
CA LEU A 500 -14.16 -16.66 -20.84
C LEU A 500 -15.58 -16.24 -21.19
N LYS A 501 -16.07 -16.66 -22.36
CA LYS A 501 -17.41 -16.39 -22.82
C LYS A 501 -18.00 -17.66 -23.44
N ASN A 502 -19.24 -18.01 -23.07
CA ASN A 502 -19.89 -19.22 -23.57
C ASN A 502 -19.00 -20.49 -23.43
N ARG A 503 -18.29 -20.61 -22.31
CA ARG A 503 -17.33 -21.71 -22.00
C ARG A 503 -16.13 -21.82 -22.96
N LYS A 504 -15.89 -20.79 -23.76
CA LYS A 504 -14.72 -20.72 -24.63
C LYS A 504 -13.78 -19.65 -24.11
N LEU A 505 -12.51 -20.05 -23.96
CA LEU A 505 -11.44 -19.15 -23.57
C LEU A 505 -10.89 -18.46 -24.81
N HIS A 506 -10.82 -17.14 -24.76
CA HIS A 506 -10.22 -16.30 -25.79
C HIS A 506 -9.01 -15.58 -25.21
N ILE A 507 -7.82 -15.94 -25.65
CA ILE A 507 -6.57 -15.32 -25.21
C ILE A 507 -6.52 -13.86 -25.70
N ILE A 508 -6.40 -12.94 -24.75
CA ILE A 508 -6.26 -11.50 -25.04
C ILE A 508 -4.78 -11.15 -25.08
N GLN A 509 -4.02 -11.55 -24.05
CA GLN A 509 -2.59 -11.34 -23.96
C GLN A 509 -1.90 -12.71 -23.89
N LYS A 510 -0.98 -12.97 -24.83
CA LYS A 510 -0.23 -14.23 -24.94
C LYS A 510 0.66 -14.46 -23.71
N PRO A 511 1.01 -15.72 -23.37
CA PRO A 511 1.90 -16.00 -22.25
C PRO A 511 3.21 -15.20 -22.29
N THR A 512 3.54 -14.53 -21.19
CA THR A 512 4.75 -13.71 -21.05
C THR A 512 5.32 -13.79 -19.64
N LEU A 513 6.61 -13.47 -19.50
CA LEU A 513 7.28 -13.22 -18.21
C LEU A 513 7.14 -11.76 -17.74
N ASP A 514 6.64 -10.88 -18.60
CA ASP A 514 6.48 -9.47 -18.28
C ASP A 514 5.43 -9.26 -17.18
N GLU A 515 5.63 -8.28 -16.34
CA GLU A 515 4.60 -7.79 -15.43
C GLU A 515 3.53 -7.05 -16.23
N ILE A 516 2.29 -7.45 -16.06
CA ILE A 516 1.13 -6.81 -16.67
C ILE A 516 0.37 -6.07 -15.58
N THR A 517 0.26 -4.77 -15.74
CA THR A 517 -0.50 -3.90 -14.82
C THR A 517 -1.53 -3.09 -15.59
N GLU A 518 -2.51 -2.50 -14.89
CA GLU A 518 -3.58 -1.68 -15.46
C GLU A 518 -4.33 -2.39 -16.61
N PHE A 519 -4.50 -3.73 -16.51
CA PHE A 519 -5.22 -4.49 -17.52
C PHE A 519 -6.71 -4.16 -17.47
N LYS A 520 -7.23 -3.50 -18.52
CA LYS A 520 -8.60 -3.00 -18.56
C LYS A 520 -9.25 -3.27 -19.90
N LYS A 521 -10.58 -3.54 -19.87
CA LYS A 521 -11.43 -3.58 -21.04
C LYS A 521 -11.94 -2.18 -21.35
N MET A 522 -11.95 -1.79 -22.62
CA MET A 522 -12.59 -0.54 -23.07
C MET A 522 -14.11 -0.70 -23.11
N ASN A 523 -14.85 0.40 -23.05
CA ASN A 523 -16.31 0.35 -22.99
C ASN A 523 -16.97 -0.23 -24.24
N GLN A 524 -16.32 -0.16 -25.42
CA GLN A 524 -16.85 -0.66 -26.66
C GLN A 524 -16.05 -1.86 -27.19
N GLY A 525 -16.77 -2.90 -27.59
CA GLY A 525 -16.20 -4.07 -28.25
C GLY A 525 -15.35 -4.95 -27.33
N GLU A 526 -14.57 -5.81 -27.95
CA GLU A 526 -13.55 -6.65 -27.29
C GLU A 526 -12.18 -5.95 -27.45
N ASN A 527 -12.08 -4.72 -26.91
CA ASN A 527 -10.89 -3.90 -26.95
C ASN A 527 -10.32 -3.78 -25.54
N TYR A 528 -8.99 -3.89 -25.43
CA TYR A 528 -8.28 -3.94 -24.17
C TYR A 528 -7.03 -3.07 -24.23
N TYR A 529 -6.58 -2.61 -23.06
CA TYR A 529 -5.27 -1.98 -22.90
C TYR A 529 -4.65 -2.40 -21.57
N TRP A 530 -3.32 -2.33 -21.52
CA TRP A 530 -2.53 -2.63 -20.31
C TRP A 530 -1.16 -1.98 -20.39
N ILE A 531 -0.47 -1.96 -19.25
CA ILE A 531 0.95 -1.64 -19.18
C ILE A 531 1.71 -2.95 -19.00
N GLU A 532 2.76 -3.16 -19.77
CA GLU A 532 3.70 -4.27 -19.62
C GLU A 532 5.12 -3.78 -19.41
N GLU A 533 5.85 -4.42 -18.51
CA GLU A 533 7.26 -4.14 -18.21
C GLU A 533 8.00 -5.39 -17.74
N ASN A 534 9.34 -5.33 -17.77
CA ASN A 534 10.21 -6.34 -17.18
C ASN A 534 11.52 -5.65 -16.76
N TYR A 535 12.41 -6.33 -16.03
CA TYR A 535 13.69 -5.75 -15.61
C TYR A 535 14.48 -5.09 -16.75
N ASN A 536 14.42 -5.64 -17.96
CA ASN A 536 15.08 -5.13 -19.16
C ASN A 536 14.11 -4.71 -20.27
N LYS A 537 12.87 -4.43 -19.93
CA LYS A 537 11.84 -3.94 -20.86
C LYS A 537 11.17 -2.72 -20.23
N ARG A 538 11.37 -1.55 -20.82
CA ARG A 538 10.72 -0.30 -20.38
C ARG A 538 9.20 -0.43 -20.38
N PRO A 539 8.49 0.23 -19.46
CA PRO A 539 7.03 0.20 -19.42
C PRO A 539 6.42 0.61 -20.76
N ARG A 540 5.54 -0.23 -21.28
CA ARG A 540 4.86 -0.07 -22.56
C ARG A 540 3.37 -0.05 -22.36
N LEU A 541 2.70 0.94 -22.95
CA LEU A 541 1.23 0.94 -23.06
C LEU A 541 0.86 0.16 -24.31
N VAL A 542 0.10 -0.89 -24.12
CA VAL A 542 -0.30 -1.82 -25.17
C VAL A 542 -1.80 -1.75 -25.37
N VAL A 543 -2.24 -1.82 -26.61
CA VAL A 543 -3.66 -1.86 -27.00
C VAL A 543 -3.93 -3.07 -27.89
N LYS A 544 -5.02 -3.75 -27.60
CA LYS A 544 -5.57 -4.83 -28.44
C LYS A 544 -6.99 -4.50 -28.85
N LYS A 545 -7.27 -4.53 -30.17
CA LYS A 545 -8.59 -4.29 -30.74
C LYS A 545 -9.16 -5.57 -31.34
N GLY A 546 -10.26 -6.04 -30.79
CA GLY A 546 -10.96 -7.21 -31.28
C GLY A 546 -10.04 -8.40 -31.51
N LYS A 547 -9.97 -8.85 -32.78
CA LYS A 547 -9.14 -9.99 -33.20
C LYS A 547 -7.73 -9.61 -33.65
N GLU A 548 -7.41 -8.30 -33.75
CA GLU A 548 -6.07 -7.85 -34.14
C GLU A 548 -5.02 -8.26 -33.12
N ASP A 549 -3.76 -8.35 -33.53
CA ASP A 549 -2.65 -8.50 -32.60
C ASP A 549 -2.48 -7.26 -31.73
N ALA A 550 -2.02 -7.46 -30.50
CA ALA A 550 -1.73 -6.37 -29.59
C ALA A 550 -0.60 -5.47 -30.15
N LYS A 551 -0.78 -4.16 -30.04
CA LYS A 551 0.15 -3.15 -30.58
C LYS A 551 0.65 -2.25 -29.43
N VAL A 552 1.96 -2.02 -29.41
CA VAL A 552 2.56 -1.04 -28.49
C VAL A 552 2.20 0.36 -29.00
N MET A 553 1.51 1.12 -28.14
CA MET A 553 1.18 2.52 -28.40
C MET A 553 2.26 3.48 -27.93
N TYR A 554 2.77 3.26 -26.74
CA TYR A 554 3.74 4.15 -26.13
C TYR A 554 4.78 3.35 -25.32
N VAL A 555 6.01 3.82 -25.31
CA VAL A 555 7.09 3.32 -24.47
C VAL A 555 7.54 4.47 -23.58
N SER A 556 7.50 4.30 -22.27
CA SER A 556 7.94 5.36 -21.36
C SER A 556 9.45 5.31 -21.09
N ASP A 557 9.94 6.29 -20.34
CA ASP A 557 11.32 6.33 -19.84
C ASP A 557 12.39 6.24 -20.96
N GLN A 558 12.19 7.06 -22.01
CA GLN A 558 13.03 7.01 -23.22
C GLN A 558 14.53 7.20 -22.97
N ASN A 559 14.87 8.00 -21.96
CA ASN A 559 16.27 8.33 -21.65
C ASN A 559 17.00 7.18 -20.92
N ASN A 560 16.28 6.19 -20.44
CA ASN A 560 16.84 5.05 -19.73
C ASN A 560 16.87 3.76 -20.55
N GLN A 561 16.83 3.87 -21.89
CA GLN A 561 16.88 2.73 -22.81
C GLN A 561 18.09 1.81 -22.57
N LYS A 562 19.22 2.34 -22.09
CA LYS A 562 20.42 1.54 -21.82
C LYS A 562 20.17 0.38 -20.82
N PHE A 563 19.19 0.52 -19.91
CA PHE A 563 18.84 -0.55 -18.96
C PHE A 563 18.11 -1.73 -19.62
N GLU A 564 17.63 -1.60 -20.88
CA GLU A 564 17.10 -2.74 -21.64
C GLU A 564 18.21 -3.74 -22.02
N GLN A 565 19.48 -3.33 -21.88
CA GLN A 565 20.65 -4.20 -22.11
C GLN A 565 21.15 -4.87 -20.82
N ALA A 566 20.44 -4.70 -19.68
CA ALA A 566 20.81 -5.32 -18.41
C ALA A 566 20.81 -6.85 -18.54
N GLU A 567 21.91 -7.47 -18.17
CA GLU A 567 22.02 -8.93 -18.09
C GLU A 567 21.70 -9.41 -16.70
N LEU A 568 20.89 -10.46 -16.63
CA LEU A 568 20.42 -11.09 -15.41
C LEU A 568 20.81 -12.57 -15.43
N ILE A 569 21.45 -13.03 -14.37
CA ILE A 569 21.83 -14.43 -14.17
C ILE A 569 21.01 -14.99 -13.03
N LYS A 570 20.20 -16.02 -13.28
CA LYS A 570 19.53 -16.78 -12.22
C LYS A 570 20.47 -17.80 -11.61
N ILE A 571 20.51 -17.84 -10.31
CA ILE A 571 21.36 -18.74 -9.52
C ILE A 571 20.45 -19.60 -8.65
N SER A 572 20.57 -20.92 -8.74
CA SER A 572 19.79 -21.86 -7.92
C SER A 572 20.67 -22.47 -6.85
N TYR A 573 20.16 -22.51 -5.62
CA TYR A 573 20.88 -23.06 -4.46
C TYR A 573 19.89 -23.69 -3.47
N LYS A 574 20.40 -24.39 -2.46
CA LYS A 574 19.59 -24.95 -1.40
C LYS A 574 19.34 -23.92 -0.30
N GLY A 575 18.09 -23.78 0.08
CA GLY A 575 17.70 -23.05 1.27
C GLY A 575 17.97 -23.83 2.56
N SER A 576 17.74 -23.18 3.70
CA SER A 576 17.94 -23.83 5.02
C SER A 576 16.98 -25.00 5.29
N ASP A 577 15.83 -25.02 4.66
CA ASP A 577 14.84 -26.11 4.69
C ASP A 577 15.18 -27.27 3.73
N GLY A 578 16.23 -27.13 2.92
CA GLY A 578 16.64 -28.09 1.90
C GLY A 578 15.94 -27.95 0.56
N GLU A 579 14.93 -27.06 0.46
CA GLU A 579 14.26 -26.76 -0.79
C GLU A 579 15.18 -26.00 -1.75
N THR A 580 14.94 -26.16 -3.05
CA THR A 580 15.68 -25.39 -4.05
C THR A 580 15.04 -24.00 -4.19
N ILE A 581 15.81 -22.99 -3.86
CA ILE A 581 15.44 -21.56 -4.01
C ILE A 581 16.37 -20.89 -5.00
N SER A 582 16.09 -19.61 -5.31
CA SER A 582 16.86 -18.89 -6.33
C SER A 582 17.34 -17.54 -5.83
N GLY A 583 18.39 -17.06 -6.47
CA GLY A 583 18.82 -15.68 -6.43
C GLY A 583 18.93 -15.12 -7.84
N THR A 584 18.94 -13.82 -7.93
CA THR A 584 19.05 -13.08 -9.18
C THR A 584 20.25 -12.15 -9.13
N LEU A 585 21.21 -12.31 -10.04
CA LEU A 585 22.38 -11.46 -10.15
C LEU A 585 22.24 -10.55 -11.37
N TYR A 586 22.17 -9.25 -11.15
CA TYR A 586 22.26 -8.21 -12.17
C TYR A 586 23.72 -7.86 -12.39
N MET A 587 24.20 -7.93 -13.64
CA MET A 587 25.55 -7.50 -14.00
C MET A 587 25.57 -6.00 -14.27
N PRO A 588 26.71 -5.29 -14.05
CA PRO A 588 26.85 -3.88 -14.40
C PRO A 588 26.53 -3.64 -15.87
N LEU A 589 26.01 -2.45 -16.20
CA LEU A 589 25.73 -2.12 -17.61
C LEU A 589 27.01 -2.13 -18.43
N GLY A 590 26.99 -2.84 -19.58
CA GLY A 590 28.13 -2.94 -20.46
C GLY A 590 29.37 -3.60 -19.84
N TYR A 591 29.17 -4.52 -18.91
CA TYR A 591 30.28 -5.19 -18.24
C TYR A 591 31.18 -5.96 -19.21
N ASP A 592 32.48 -5.91 -18.93
CA ASP A 592 33.49 -6.63 -19.66
C ASP A 592 33.63 -8.07 -19.12
N ARG A 593 33.33 -9.06 -19.94
CA ARG A 593 33.40 -10.48 -19.58
C ARG A 593 34.79 -10.98 -19.19
N SER A 594 35.85 -10.22 -19.44
CA SER A 594 37.21 -10.53 -18.98
C SER A 594 37.52 -10.05 -17.55
N LYS A 595 36.68 -9.18 -16.99
CA LYS A 595 36.88 -8.56 -15.68
C LYS A 595 36.02 -9.19 -14.59
N LYS A 596 36.46 -9.02 -13.34
CA LYS A 596 35.68 -9.33 -12.15
C LYS A 596 35.09 -8.08 -11.52
N TYR A 597 33.85 -8.19 -11.03
CA TYR A 597 33.12 -7.07 -10.47
C TYR A 597 32.80 -7.29 -8.98
N PRO A 598 32.83 -6.22 -8.18
CA PRO A 598 32.34 -6.28 -6.81
C PRO A 598 30.83 -6.49 -6.80
N VAL A 599 30.33 -7.19 -5.79
CA VAL A 599 28.91 -7.52 -5.63
C VAL A 599 28.32 -6.83 -4.43
N VAL A 600 27.14 -6.24 -4.58
CA VAL A 600 26.25 -5.86 -3.49
C VAL A 600 25.14 -6.86 -3.41
N LEU A 601 25.14 -7.67 -2.34
CA LEU A 601 24.11 -8.67 -2.07
C LEU A 601 23.06 -8.06 -1.16
N HIS A 602 21.81 -8.09 -1.57
CA HIS A 602 20.67 -7.67 -0.76
C HIS A 602 19.92 -8.86 -0.23
N VAL A 603 19.60 -8.83 1.07
CA VAL A 603 18.85 -9.88 1.76
C VAL A 603 17.50 -9.37 2.22
N TYR A 604 16.52 -10.19 1.96
CA TYR A 604 15.16 -10.17 2.48
C TYR A 604 14.51 -11.51 2.14
N GLU A 605 13.33 -11.84 2.61
CA GLU A 605 12.67 -13.14 2.35
C GLU A 605 12.76 -13.57 0.86
N LYS A 606 11.67 -13.55 0.10
CA LYS A 606 11.65 -13.85 -1.34
C LYS A 606 11.60 -12.56 -2.16
N GLN A 607 12.46 -12.43 -3.17
CA GLN A 607 12.69 -11.19 -3.91
C GLN A 607 12.53 -11.32 -5.43
N ASP A 608 12.16 -12.50 -5.94
CA ASP A 608 12.01 -12.77 -7.37
C ASP A 608 11.02 -11.82 -8.08
N TYR A 609 10.00 -11.32 -7.36
CA TYR A 609 9.03 -10.34 -7.89
C TYR A 609 9.70 -9.04 -8.38
N MET A 610 10.85 -8.67 -7.83
CA MET A 610 11.58 -7.46 -8.26
C MET A 610 12.12 -7.58 -9.69
N THR A 611 12.29 -8.79 -10.20
CA THR A 611 12.78 -9.05 -11.56
C THR A 611 11.75 -8.72 -12.64
N LYS A 612 10.50 -8.59 -12.27
CA LYS A 612 9.40 -8.28 -13.20
C LYS A 612 9.23 -6.79 -13.46
N ARG A 613 9.95 -5.92 -12.74
CA ARG A 613 9.86 -4.48 -12.87
C ARG A 613 11.07 -3.89 -13.56
N PHE A 614 10.84 -2.88 -14.40
CA PHE A 614 11.92 -2.19 -15.10
C PHE A 614 12.90 -1.54 -14.10
N LEU A 615 14.18 -1.65 -14.41
CA LEU A 615 15.27 -1.06 -13.65
C LEU A 615 15.30 0.45 -13.82
N ARG A 616 14.39 1.14 -13.15
CA ARG A 616 14.25 2.59 -13.22
C ARG A 616 15.19 3.26 -12.22
N PRO A 617 16.13 4.12 -12.66
CA PRO A 617 16.98 4.89 -11.77
C PRO A 617 16.15 5.85 -10.91
N SER A 618 16.39 5.88 -9.60
CA SER A 618 15.66 6.78 -8.69
C SER A 618 16.45 6.99 -7.41
N PHE A 619 16.43 8.21 -6.86
CA PHE A 619 16.83 8.44 -5.48
C PHE A 619 15.68 8.23 -4.47
N SER A 620 14.45 8.14 -4.97
CA SER A 620 13.27 7.94 -4.13
C SER A 620 13.12 6.47 -3.75
N ASN A 621 13.98 5.99 -2.84
CA ASN A 621 13.89 4.67 -2.28
C ASN A 621 13.92 4.74 -0.75
N PRO A 622 12.84 4.31 -0.05
CA PRO A 622 12.72 4.43 1.40
C PRO A 622 13.68 3.52 2.19
N THR A 623 14.32 2.54 1.53
CA THR A 623 15.22 1.56 2.15
C THR A 623 16.67 1.69 1.70
N GLY A 624 16.94 2.57 0.74
CA GLY A 624 18.27 2.85 0.18
C GLY A 624 18.76 1.86 -0.88
N LEU A 625 17.99 0.80 -1.23
CA LEU A 625 18.36 -0.12 -2.31
C LEU A 625 18.01 0.49 -3.68
N ASN A 626 19.02 0.81 -4.47
CA ASN A 626 18.87 1.33 -5.84
C ASN A 626 19.69 0.47 -6.81
N ILE A 627 19.10 -0.61 -7.31
CA ILE A 627 19.77 -1.55 -8.21
C ILE A 627 20.40 -0.84 -9.43
N PRO A 628 19.63 -0.01 -10.20
CA PRO A 628 20.21 0.64 -11.39
C PRO A 628 21.34 1.63 -11.05
N LEU A 629 21.29 2.33 -9.91
CA LEU A 629 22.38 3.23 -9.52
C LEU A 629 23.64 2.46 -9.10
N LEU A 630 23.50 1.32 -8.46
CA LEU A 630 24.62 0.42 -8.14
C LEU A 630 25.22 -0.17 -9.43
N MET A 631 24.37 -0.59 -10.38
CA MET A 631 24.84 -1.10 -11.69
C MET A 631 25.58 -0.01 -12.48
N GLU A 632 25.09 1.21 -12.49
CA GLU A 632 25.74 2.37 -13.13
C GLU A 632 27.09 2.68 -12.50
N GLU A 633 27.20 2.52 -11.18
CA GLU A 633 28.46 2.63 -10.45
C GLU A 633 29.38 1.40 -10.67
N GLY A 634 28.98 0.43 -11.47
CA GLY A 634 29.79 -0.75 -11.82
C GLY A 634 29.85 -1.82 -10.72
N PHE A 635 28.80 -1.97 -9.94
CA PHE A 635 28.59 -3.13 -9.06
C PHE A 635 27.68 -4.14 -9.76
N ALA A 636 27.96 -5.43 -9.58
CA ALA A 636 26.93 -6.43 -9.74
C ALA A 636 26.00 -6.39 -8.50
N VAL A 637 24.70 -6.66 -8.68
CA VAL A 637 23.73 -6.63 -7.59
C VAL A 637 23.03 -7.97 -7.51
N MET A 638 23.11 -8.64 -6.35
CA MET A 638 22.46 -9.93 -6.13
C MET A 638 21.28 -9.77 -5.19
N LEU A 639 20.11 -10.22 -5.62
CA LEU A 639 18.94 -10.44 -4.78
C LEU A 639 18.90 -11.92 -4.45
N ALA A 640 19.10 -12.27 -3.19
CA ALA A 640 19.15 -13.67 -2.76
C ALA A 640 17.89 -14.00 -1.95
N ASP A 641 17.14 -15.02 -2.39
CA ASP A 641 16.03 -15.56 -1.62
C ASP A 641 16.53 -16.32 -0.39
N ILE A 642 15.72 -16.31 0.65
CA ILE A 642 15.95 -17.05 1.90
C ILE A 642 14.75 -17.93 2.17
N SER A 643 14.99 -19.19 2.51
CA SER A 643 13.96 -20.08 3.05
C SER A 643 14.11 -20.24 4.54
N GLN A 644 13.00 -20.37 5.24
CA GLN A 644 12.95 -20.52 6.69
C GLN A 644 12.94 -22.00 7.07
N SER A 645 13.67 -22.34 8.11
CA SER A 645 13.69 -23.67 8.72
C SER A 645 13.39 -23.60 10.22
N ASP A 646 13.22 -24.77 10.85
CA ASP A 646 12.97 -24.84 12.29
C ASP A 646 14.17 -24.42 13.16
N LYS A 647 15.31 -24.11 12.55
CA LYS A 647 16.49 -23.58 13.26
C LYS A 647 16.34 -22.12 13.70
N GLY A 648 15.38 -21.40 13.12
CA GLY A 648 15.12 -19.96 13.35
C GLY A 648 15.70 -19.09 12.26
N ALA A 649 15.21 -17.85 12.19
CA ALA A 649 15.43 -16.96 11.07
C ALA A 649 16.89 -16.57 10.80
N GLY A 650 17.69 -16.32 11.86
CA GLY A 650 19.09 -15.95 11.70
C GLY A 650 19.94 -17.07 11.09
N ILE A 651 19.78 -18.27 11.62
CA ILE A 651 20.50 -19.47 11.12
C ILE A 651 20.02 -19.79 9.70
N SER A 652 18.71 -19.71 9.44
CA SER A 652 18.14 -19.93 8.11
C SER A 652 18.70 -18.97 7.05
N ALA A 653 18.84 -17.70 7.40
CA ALA A 653 19.44 -16.68 6.54
C ALA A 653 20.91 -16.98 6.26
N LEU A 654 21.69 -17.29 7.30
CA LEU A 654 23.12 -17.62 7.17
C LEU A 654 23.35 -18.83 6.26
N GLU A 655 22.61 -19.91 6.45
CA GLU A 655 22.73 -21.13 5.63
C GLU A 655 22.34 -20.87 4.17
N SER A 656 21.19 -20.22 3.93
CA SER A 656 20.74 -19.90 2.59
C SER A 656 21.73 -18.99 1.86
N ILE A 657 22.28 -17.98 2.54
CA ILE A 657 23.23 -17.04 1.95
C ILE A 657 24.60 -17.68 1.72
N ASN A 658 25.07 -18.57 2.61
CA ASN A 658 26.31 -19.31 2.35
C ASN A 658 26.20 -20.17 1.10
N ASN A 659 25.08 -20.90 0.94
CA ASN A 659 24.82 -21.70 -0.26
C ASN A 659 24.72 -20.81 -1.53
N ALA A 660 24.10 -19.64 -1.41
CA ALA A 660 24.07 -18.68 -2.51
C ALA A 660 25.47 -18.18 -2.90
N LEU A 661 26.34 -17.92 -1.94
CA LEU A 661 27.74 -17.51 -2.18
C LEU A 661 28.58 -18.62 -2.80
N ASP A 662 28.34 -19.89 -2.46
CA ASP A 662 29.02 -21.05 -3.06
C ASP A 662 28.67 -21.18 -4.56
N GLU A 663 27.42 -20.91 -4.92
CA GLU A 663 27.03 -20.86 -6.33
C GLU A 663 27.56 -19.60 -7.04
N LEU A 664 27.52 -18.45 -6.36
CA LEU A 664 28.05 -17.19 -6.88
C LEU A 664 29.54 -17.29 -7.25
N GLN A 665 30.32 -18.04 -6.45
CA GLN A 665 31.75 -18.29 -6.68
C GLN A 665 32.06 -18.94 -8.03
N LYS A 666 31.09 -19.69 -8.60
CA LYS A 666 31.25 -20.35 -9.91
C LYS A 666 31.14 -19.35 -11.07
N ILE A 667 30.67 -18.14 -10.82
CA ILE A 667 30.54 -17.11 -11.85
C ILE A 667 31.86 -16.37 -12.01
N ARG A 668 32.49 -16.54 -13.18
CA ARG A 668 33.83 -16.02 -13.48
C ARG A 668 33.98 -14.51 -13.27
N ASN A 669 32.93 -13.75 -13.52
CA ASN A 669 32.94 -12.29 -13.49
C ASN A 669 32.70 -11.70 -12.08
N VAL A 670 32.62 -12.50 -11.04
CA VAL A 670 32.43 -12.07 -9.65
C VAL A 670 33.77 -12.00 -8.92
N ASP A 671 34.02 -10.90 -8.21
CA ASP A 671 35.12 -10.77 -7.27
C ASP A 671 34.67 -11.16 -5.86
N MET A 672 34.93 -12.42 -5.48
CA MET A 672 34.52 -12.96 -4.19
C MET A 672 35.20 -12.27 -2.99
N THR A 673 36.27 -11.49 -3.21
CA THR A 673 36.93 -10.70 -2.15
C THR A 673 36.27 -9.34 -1.91
N LYS A 674 35.29 -8.97 -2.76
CA LYS A 674 34.62 -7.67 -2.78
C LYS A 674 33.09 -7.80 -2.78
N ILE A 675 32.59 -8.54 -1.81
CA ILE A 675 31.15 -8.70 -1.61
C ILE A 675 30.69 -7.85 -0.44
N GLY A 676 29.70 -6.97 -0.66
CA GLY A 676 28.99 -6.25 0.37
C GLY A 676 27.63 -6.88 0.63
N LEU A 677 27.17 -6.88 1.87
CA LEU A 677 25.84 -7.34 2.26
C LEU A 677 25.01 -6.17 2.74
N MET A 678 23.76 -6.08 2.30
CA MET A 678 22.81 -5.08 2.79
C MET A 678 21.41 -5.62 2.98
N GLY A 679 20.70 -5.06 3.96
CA GLY A 679 19.30 -5.34 4.21
C GLY A 679 18.65 -4.29 5.11
N GLN A 680 17.32 -4.22 5.10
CA GLN A 680 16.53 -3.29 5.91
C GLN A 680 15.46 -4.07 6.66
N SER A 681 15.08 -3.62 7.87
CA SER A 681 14.05 -4.25 8.68
C SER A 681 14.42 -5.70 9.02
N PHE A 682 13.65 -6.67 8.56
CA PHE A 682 13.98 -8.09 8.71
C PHE A 682 15.29 -8.46 7.99
N GLY A 683 15.51 -7.94 6.76
CA GLY A 683 16.79 -8.09 6.07
C GLY A 683 17.95 -7.42 6.81
N GLY A 684 17.71 -6.35 7.55
CA GLY A 684 18.68 -5.74 8.45
C GLY A 684 19.03 -6.65 9.64
N TYR A 685 18.04 -7.33 10.24
CA TYR A 685 18.27 -8.37 11.24
C TYR A 685 19.12 -9.51 10.67
N GLU A 686 18.77 -10.02 9.48
CA GLU A 686 19.54 -11.04 8.78
C GLU A 686 20.98 -10.58 8.52
N THR A 687 21.16 -9.34 8.07
CA THR A 687 22.50 -8.72 7.88
C THR A 687 23.28 -8.66 9.19
N ASN A 688 22.66 -8.22 10.29
CA ASN A 688 23.30 -8.16 11.61
C ASN A 688 23.73 -9.56 12.09
N PHE A 689 22.89 -10.56 11.87
CA PHE A 689 23.18 -11.94 12.27
C PHE A 689 24.33 -12.53 11.44
N ILE A 690 24.25 -12.39 10.11
CA ILE A 690 25.29 -12.91 9.20
C ILE A 690 26.63 -12.22 9.49
N ALA A 691 26.66 -10.92 9.82
CA ALA A 691 27.89 -10.21 10.13
C ALA A 691 28.65 -10.80 11.32
N GLY A 692 27.96 -11.34 12.34
CA GLY A 692 28.54 -12.01 13.49
C GLY A 692 28.93 -13.48 13.25
N HIS A 693 28.56 -14.07 12.11
CA HIS A 693 28.71 -15.51 11.85
C HIS A 693 29.43 -15.83 10.52
N SER A 694 29.78 -14.82 9.72
CA SER A 694 30.45 -14.99 8.43
C SER A 694 31.59 -14.00 8.24
N ASN A 695 32.68 -14.45 7.63
CA ASN A 695 33.80 -13.62 7.20
C ASN A 695 33.87 -13.46 5.67
N ARG A 696 32.81 -13.83 4.96
CA ARG A 696 32.74 -13.82 3.48
C ARG A 696 32.44 -12.45 2.87
N PHE A 697 32.16 -11.44 3.70
CA PHE A 697 31.78 -10.11 3.27
C PHE A 697 32.85 -9.07 3.62
N ALA A 698 33.06 -8.11 2.72
CA ALA A 698 34.01 -7.01 2.91
C ALA A 698 33.38 -5.76 3.54
N ALA A 699 32.05 -5.63 3.53
CA ALA A 699 31.32 -4.53 4.17
C ALA A 699 29.84 -4.89 4.36
N TYR A 700 29.21 -4.27 5.36
CA TYR A 700 27.79 -4.46 5.68
C TYR A 700 27.03 -3.14 5.73
N VAL A 701 25.74 -3.16 5.32
CA VAL A 701 24.78 -2.06 5.52
C VAL A 701 23.52 -2.64 6.16
N SER A 702 23.17 -2.20 7.36
CA SER A 702 22.00 -2.68 8.09
C SER A 702 21.09 -1.52 8.47
N GLY A 703 19.84 -1.57 8.00
CA GLY A 703 18.88 -0.49 8.19
C GLY A 703 17.68 -0.88 9.05
N SER A 704 17.24 0.00 9.96
CA SER A 704 16.04 -0.15 10.79
C SER A 704 15.85 -1.57 11.33
N ALA A 705 16.94 -2.13 11.92
CA ALA A 705 17.09 -3.56 12.15
C ALA A 705 16.90 -3.95 13.61
N VAL A 706 16.32 -5.13 13.83
CA VAL A 706 16.36 -5.79 15.13
C VAL A 706 17.78 -6.31 15.39
N SER A 707 18.35 -5.92 16.52
CA SER A 707 19.69 -6.33 16.96
C SER A 707 19.64 -7.30 18.14
N ASP A 708 18.60 -7.22 18.96
CA ASP A 708 18.35 -8.06 20.12
C ASP A 708 16.93 -8.60 20.09
N VAL A 709 16.80 -9.87 19.72
CA VAL A 709 15.50 -10.54 19.57
C VAL A 709 14.80 -10.75 20.91
N VAL A 710 15.55 -10.95 22.01
CA VAL A 710 14.96 -11.16 23.34
C VAL A 710 14.36 -9.86 23.87
N ARG A 711 15.08 -8.76 23.75
CA ARG A 711 14.57 -7.43 24.12
C ARG A 711 13.34 -7.06 23.31
N THR A 712 13.39 -7.28 22.00
CA THR A 712 12.29 -6.87 21.09
C THR A 712 11.08 -7.78 21.24
N TYR A 713 11.27 -9.05 21.58
CA TYR A 713 10.18 -9.98 21.88
C TYR A 713 9.24 -9.45 22.98
N TYR A 714 9.77 -8.83 24.03
CA TYR A 714 9.00 -8.24 25.11
C TYR A 714 8.70 -6.74 24.91
N ALA A 715 8.91 -6.19 23.71
CA ALA A 715 8.64 -4.79 23.45
C ALA A 715 7.19 -4.56 22.99
N TYR A 716 6.70 -3.36 23.23
CA TYR A 716 5.47 -2.87 22.61
C TYR A 716 5.76 -2.26 21.26
N ASN A 717 5.09 -2.74 20.22
CA ASN A 717 5.22 -2.24 18.86
C ASN A 717 4.20 -1.13 18.60
N TYR A 718 4.65 0.12 18.49
CA TYR A 718 3.79 1.28 18.30
C TYR A 718 3.15 1.36 16.92
N HIS A 719 3.75 0.73 15.91
CA HIS A 719 3.16 0.67 14.58
C HIS A 719 1.93 -0.27 14.54
N PHE A 720 2.05 -1.46 15.10
CA PHE A 720 0.95 -2.43 15.17
C PHE A 720 0.04 -2.21 16.38
N ASN A 721 0.43 -1.37 17.33
CA ASN A 721 -0.22 -1.15 18.61
C ASN A 721 -0.49 -2.48 19.35
N ALA A 722 0.52 -3.31 19.46
CA ALA A 722 0.48 -4.63 20.08
C ALA A 722 1.87 -5.02 20.61
N PRO A 723 1.96 -5.94 21.59
CA PRO A 723 3.22 -6.58 21.95
C PRO A 723 3.87 -7.25 20.73
N ASP A 724 5.19 -7.31 20.71
CA ASP A 724 5.93 -7.74 19.52
C ASP A 724 6.19 -9.26 19.45
N TYR A 725 5.97 -10.01 20.54
CA TYR A 725 6.29 -11.44 20.63
C TYR A 725 5.63 -12.29 19.55
N TYR A 726 4.44 -11.94 19.07
CA TYR A 726 3.73 -12.68 18.02
C TYR A 726 4.51 -12.79 16.71
N ARG A 727 5.37 -11.81 16.38
CA ARG A 727 6.21 -11.87 15.18
C ARG A 727 7.30 -12.93 15.28
N TYR A 728 7.73 -13.23 16.51
CA TYR A 728 8.79 -14.19 16.76
C TYR A 728 8.26 -15.62 16.80
N GLU A 729 7.13 -15.83 17.42
CA GLU A 729 6.60 -17.18 17.63
C GLU A 729 6.08 -17.83 16.36
N GLY A 730 5.30 -17.15 15.55
CA GLY A 730 4.59 -17.81 14.45
C GLY A 730 4.57 -17.07 13.13
N ARG A 731 5.36 -15.98 13.00
CA ARG A 731 5.41 -15.20 11.77
C ARG A 731 6.85 -15.11 11.25
N GLN A 732 7.30 -13.93 11.00
CA GLN A 732 8.53 -13.61 10.27
C GLN A 732 9.79 -14.29 10.84
N TYR A 733 9.92 -14.37 12.17
CA TYR A 733 11.10 -15.00 12.80
C TYR A 733 11.02 -16.52 12.95
N TRP A 734 9.81 -17.09 12.88
CA TRP A 734 9.56 -18.53 12.79
C TRP A 734 10.14 -19.37 13.93
N PHE A 735 10.16 -18.81 15.16
CA PHE A 735 10.74 -19.57 16.30
C PHE A 735 9.81 -20.66 16.82
N LYS A 736 8.50 -20.57 16.59
CA LYS A 736 7.46 -21.56 16.95
C LYS A 736 7.43 -21.92 18.45
N ALA A 737 8.02 -21.10 19.29
CA ALA A 737 8.09 -21.26 20.74
C ALA A 737 8.26 -19.88 21.39
N THR A 738 7.82 -19.75 22.62
CA THR A 738 8.11 -18.57 23.45
C THR A 738 9.60 -18.57 23.88
N VAL A 739 10.09 -17.42 24.35
CA VAL A 739 11.44 -17.31 24.92
C VAL A 739 11.60 -18.27 26.12
N ALA A 740 10.57 -18.42 26.93
CA ALA A 740 10.59 -19.30 28.12
C ALA A 740 10.64 -20.79 27.75
N GLU A 741 9.95 -21.20 26.68
CA GLU A 741 9.91 -22.59 26.20
C GLU A 741 11.22 -23.00 25.52
N ASN A 742 11.87 -22.09 24.79
CA ASN A 742 13.10 -22.38 24.07
C ASN A 742 14.08 -21.19 24.06
N PRO A 743 14.64 -20.80 25.23
CA PRO A 743 15.56 -19.67 25.34
C PRO A 743 16.82 -19.83 24.49
N GLU A 744 17.31 -21.06 24.34
CA GLU A 744 18.51 -21.35 23.56
C GLU A 744 18.34 -20.98 22.08
N LYS A 745 17.18 -21.25 21.48
CA LYS A 745 16.85 -20.89 20.10
C LYS A 745 16.90 -19.38 19.89
N TYR A 746 16.34 -18.63 20.84
CA TYR A 746 16.38 -17.17 20.81
C TYR A 746 17.80 -16.62 20.92
N ILE A 747 18.61 -17.16 21.84
CA ILE A 747 20.02 -16.74 22.03
C ILE A 747 20.87 -17.08 20.81
N LYS A 748 20.70 -18.28 20.22
CA LYS A 748 21.44 -18.72 19.02
C LYS A 748 21.10 -17.90 17.78
N ASN A 749 19.91 -17.30 17.72
CA ASN A 749 19.47 -16.43 16.63
C ASN A 749 19.56 -14.93 16.97
N ASN A 750 20.23 -14.55 18.07
CA ASN A 750 20.30 -13.19 18.52
C ASN A 750 21.58 -12.48 18.01
N PRO A 751 21.48 -11.50 17.07
CA PRO A 751 22.64 -10.86 16.46
C PRO A 751 23.62 -10.24 17.46
N ILE A 752 23.11 -9.60 18.52
CA ILE A 752 23.95 -8.89 19.49
C ILE A 752 24.88 -9.82 20.29
N MET A 753 24.55 -11.10 20.36
CA MET A 753 25.34 -12.09 21.10
C MET A 753 26.60 -12.53 20.35
N SER A 754 26.73 -12.22 19.05
CA SER A 754 27.87 -12.59 18.21
C SER A 754 28.67 -11.40 17.68
N VAL A 755 28.40 -10.19 18.16
CA VAL A 755 29.02 -8.93 17.70
C VAL A 755 30.55 -8.93 17.79
N GLN A 756 31.14 -9.62 18.79
CA GLN A 756 32.58 -9.76 18.96
C GLN A 756 33.26 -10.44 17.75
N ASN A 757 32.52 -11.21 16.97
CA ASN A 757 33.03 -11.94 15.81
C ASN A 757 32.97 -11.13 14.50
N VAL A 758 32.28 -9.98 14.49
CA VAL A 758 32.20 -9.13 13.29
C VAL A 758 33.60 -8.75 12.82
N SER A 759 33.92 -9.08 11.57
CA SER A 759 35.26 -8.90 11.01
C SER A 759 35.34 -7.74 9.99
N ALA A 760 34.22 -7.32 9.39
CA ALA A 760 34.18 -6.29 8.38
C ALA A 760 33.36 -5.05 8.84
N PRO A 761 33.60 -3.86 8.26
CA PRO A 761 32.94 -2.62 8.66
C PRO A 761 31.44 -2.65 8.42
N MET A 762 30.68 -2.03 9.34
CA MET A 762 29.23 -1.92 9.29
C MET A 762 28.78 -0.45 9.21
N LEU A 763 27.86 -0.19 8.28
CA LEU A 763 27.06 1.02 8.23
C LEU A 763 25.65 0.67 8.75
N LEU A 764 25.26 1.32 9.84
CA LEU A 764 23.93 1.18 10.42
C LEU A 764 23.10 2.42 10.11
N TRP A 765 21.77 2.27 9.92
CA TRP A 765 20.89 3.43 9.80
C TRP A 765 19.49 3.13 10.33
N THR A 766 18.78 4.20 10.78
CA THR A 766 17.37 4.13 11.21
C THR A 766 16.75 5.52 11.23
N GLY A 767 15.42 5.58 11.14
CA GLY A 767 14.65 6.78 11.46
C GLY A 767 14.48 6.94 12.97
N THR A 768 14.49 8.18 13.49
CA THR A 768 14.35 8.42 14.93
C THR A 768 12.93 8.19 15.45
N ASP A 769 11.93 8.25 14.57
CA ASP A 769 10.51 8.03 14.87
C ASP A 769 10.02 6.66 14.40
N ASP A 770 10.93 5.67 14.26
CA ASP A 770 10.57 4.31 13.87
C ASP A 770 9.73 3.63 14.97
N GLY A 771 8.43 3.54 14.75
CA GLY A 771 7.49 2.89 15.64
C GLY A 771 7.34 1.37 15.43
N ASN A 772 7.97 0.82 14.36
CA ASN A 772 7.92 -0.61 14.04
C ASN A 772 9.13 -1.36 14.59
N VAL A 773 10.34 -0.85 14.34
CA VAL A 773 11.58 -1.38 14.92
C VAL A 773 12.25 -0.24 15.66
N SER A 774 12.22 -0.28 16.98
CA SER A 774 12.73 0.81 17.81
C SER A 774 14.16 1.22 17.43
N PRO A 775 14.47 2.52 17.26
CA PRO A 775 15.80 3.04 16.99
C PRO A 775 16.84 2.60 18.03
N GLU A 776 16.38 2.23 19.21
CA GLU A 776 17.23 1.69 20.28
C GLU A 776 17.92 0.37 19.88
N GLY A 777 17.32 -0.41 18.96
CA GLY A 777 17.99 -1.59 18.38
C GLY A 777 19.26 -1.20 17.64
N THR A 778 19.20 -0.20 16.78
CA THR A 778 20.37 0.34 16.05
C THR A 778 21.41 0.94 17.00
N LYS A 779 20.99 1.68 18.04
CA LYS A 779 21.89 2.22 19.07
C LYS A 779 22.59 1.10 19.85
N SER A 780 21.85 0.06 20.24
CA SER A 780 22.42 -1.10 20.96
C SER A 780 23.47 -1.82 20.12
N MET A 781 23.19 -2.06 18.82
CA MET A 781 24.16 -2.65 17.89
C MET A 781 25.42 -1.79 17.75
N PHE A 782 25.25 -0.47 17.59
CA PHE A 782 26.35 0.47 17.51
C PHE A 782 27.23 0.44 18.78
N ILE A 783 26.60 0.47 19.96
CA ILE A 783 27.31 0.43 21.25
C ILE A 783 28.05 -0.90 21.42
N ALA A 784 27.42 -2.02 21.06
CA ALA A 784 28.02 -3.35 21.15
C ALA A 784 29.25 -3.46 20.21
N LEU A 785 29.11 -3.05 18.94
CA LEU A 785 30.23 -3.01 18.00
C LEU A 785 31.38 -2.13 18.51
N ARG A 786 31.06 -0.95 19.04
CA ARG A 786 32.07 -0.05 19.65
C ARG A 786 32.75 -0.67 20.87
N LYS A 787 32.02 -1.38 21.74
CA LYS A 787 32.57 -2.11 22.89
C LYS A 787 33.69 -3.07 22.47
N TYR A 788 33.48 -3.78 21.38
CA TYR A 788 34.43 -4.73 20.82
C TYR A 788 35.37 -4.12 19.77
N ARG A 789 35.46 -2.78 19.69
CA ARG A 789 36.31 -2.02 18.76
C ARG A 789 36.13 -2.42 17.29
N LYS A 790 34.88 -2.77 16.90
CA LYS A 790 34.55 -3.12 15.54
C LYS A 790 34.25 -1.87 14.72
N PRO A 791 34.67 -1.83 13.44
CA PRO A 791 34.44 -0.68 12.56
C PRO A 791 32.96 -0.43 12.31
N VAL A 792 32.43 0.71 12.77
CA VAL A 792 30.99 1.03 12.62
C VAL A 792 30.73 2.51 12.46
N ILE A 793 29.81 2.86 11.56
CA ILE A 793 29.17 4.19 11.46
C ILE A 793 27.67 3.98 11.58
N ALA A 794 26.97 4.88 12.28
CA ALA A 794 25.51 4.86 12.38
C ALA A 794 24.91 6.20 11.92
N LEU A 795 23.84 6.14 11.13
CA LEU A 795 23.07 7.26 10.62
C LEU A 795 21.68 7.27 11.27
N PHE A 796 21.33 8.38 11.92
CA PHE A 796 20.01 8.57 12.52
C PHE A 796 19.30 9.69 11.79
N TYR A 797 18.21 9.36 11.07
CA TYR A 797 17.42 10.31 10.30
C TYR A 797 16.30 10.90 11.16
N ASP A 798 16.41 12.20 11.46
CA ASP A 798 15.50 12.90 12.35
C ASP A 798 14.07 12.94 11.81
N LYS A 799 13.10 12.57 12.66
CA LYS A 799 11.66 12.53 12.34
C LYS A 799 11.33 11.67 11.12
N GLU A 800 12.13 10.65 10.83
CA GLU A 800 11.84 9.62 9.85
C GLU A 800 11.39 8.35 10.56
N GLY A 801 10.52 7.58 9.88
CA GLY A 801 9.96 6.33 10.40
C GLY A 801 10.79 5.11 10.02
N HIS A 802 10.11 3.94 10.02
CA HIS A 802 10.70 2.63 9.68
C HIS A 802 11.28 2.57 8.25
N SER A 803 10.67 3.29 7.36
CA SER A 803 11.14 3.55 6.00
C SER A 803 11.19 5.06 5.83
N LEU A 804 12.23 5.57 5.16
CA LEU A 804 12.38 7.01 4.99
C LEU A 804 11.29 7.56 4.08
N SER A 805 10.69 8.66 4.46
CA SER A 805 9.56 9.29 3.75
C SER A 805 9.95 10.55 2.99
N LYS A 806 10.91 11.33 3.51
CA LYS A 806 11.36 12.57 2.89
C LYS A 806 12.33 12.31 1.75
N ALA A 807 12.12 12.95 0.62
CA ALA A 807 12.94 12.78 -0.59
C ALA A 807 14.43 13.06 -0.33
N GLU A 808 14.74 14.08 0.49
CA GLU A 808 16.11 14.44 0.85
C GLU A 808 16.79 13.34 1.67
N ALA A 809 16.06 12.73 2.62
CA ALA A 809 16.57 11.63 3.43
C ALA A 809 16.80 10.37 2.59
N GLN A 810 15.89 10.04 1.67
CA GLN A 810 16.04 8.91 0.74
C GLN A 810 17.26 9.10 -0.18
N LYS A 811 17.41 10.29 -0.74
CA LYS A 811 18.58 10.65 -1.58
C LYS A 811 19.88 10.55 -0.77
N ASP A 812 19.92 11.14 0.41
CA ASP A 812 21.10 11.11 1.28
C ASP A 812 21.50 9.67 1.65
N LEU A 813 20.53 8.83 2.06
CA LEU A 813 20.79 7.41 2.36
C LEU A 813 21.34 6.67 1.14
N THR A 814 20.72 6.85 -0.04
CA THR A 814 21.16 6.21 -1.28
C THR A 814 22.62 6.57 -1.60
N LEU A 815 22.99 7.88 -1.51
CA LEU A 815 24.34 8.34 -1.79
C LEU A 815 25.34 7.86 -0.72
N LYS A 816 24.96 7.79 0.54
CA LYS A 816 25.83 7.25 1.61
C LYS A 816 26.07 5.75 1.46
N ILE A 817 25.09 4.97 1.00
CA ILE A 817 25.28 3.54 0.69
C ILE A 817 26.22 3.37 -0.50
N LEU A 818 26.08 4.17 -1.55
CA LEU A 818 27.02 4.18 -2.69
C LEU A 818 28.44 4.56 -2.25
N ASP A 819 28.60 5.59 -1.44
CA ASP A 819 29.88 6.00 -0.85
C ASP A 819 30.50 4.86 -0.06
N TRP A 820 29.68 4.17 0.79
CA TRP A 820 30.13 3.08 1.64
C TRP A 820 30.72 1.93 0.82
N PHE A 821 29.97 1.45 -0.18
CA PHE A 821 30.42 0.34 -1.03
C PHE A 821 31.56 0.77 -1.97
N ASN A 822 31.55 2.00 -2.50
CA ASN A 822 32.69 2.54 -3.28
C ASN A 822 33.97 2.58 -2.43
N TYR A 823 33.88 2.98 -1.14
CA TYR A 823 35.03 3.05 -0.24
C TYR A 823 35.57 1.65 0.10
N HIS A 824 34.72 0.69 0.44
CA HIS A 824 35.14 -0.61 0.95
C HIS A 824 35.38 -1.64 -0.16
N LEU A 825 34.59 -1.63 -1.24
CA LEU A 825 34.69 -2.64 -2.29
C LEU A 825 35.48 -2.19 -3.51
N LYS A 826 35.62 -0.88 -3.75
CA LYS A 826 36.32 -0.34 -4.93
C LYS A 826 37.54 0.51 -4.57
N ASN A 827 37.92 0.55 -3.31
CA ASN A 827 39.05 1.34 -2.80
C ASN A 827 39.00 2.85 -3.15
N LYS A 828 37.79 3.42 -3.35
CA LYS A 828 37.63 4.87 -3.55
C LYS A 828 37.78 5.59 -2.19
N LYS A 829 39.02 5.75 -1.69
CA LYS A 829 39.27 6.21 -0.33
C LYS A 829 39.04 7.72 -0.08
N ASN A 830 38.87 8.53 -1.12
CA ASN A 830 38.61 9.98 -0.96
C ASN A 830 37.14 10.28 -0.68
N ILE A 831 36.61 9.81 0.47
CA ILE A 831 35.24 10.03 0.95
C ILE A 831 35.31 10.61 2.39
N PRO A 832 35.21 11.94 2.55
CA PRO A 832 35.55 12.64 3.80
C PRO A 832 34.78 12.15 5.03
N TRP A 833 33.47 11.86 4.92
CA TRP A 833 32.67 11.44 6.07
C TRP A 833 33.06 10.04 6.55
N ILE A 834 33.56 9.15 5.68
CA ILE A 834 34.10 7.84 6.05
C ILE A 834 35.54 7.98 6.57
N GLN A 835 36.37 8.82 5.94
CA GLN A 835 37.73 9.05 6.38
C GLN A 835 37.85 9.63 7.81
N LYS A 836 36.88 10.47 8.19
CA LYS A 836 36.85 11.02 9.57
C LYS A 836 36.80 9.89 10.60
N TYR A 837 36.12 8.81 10.31
CA TYR A 837 36.02 7.61 11.14
C TYR A 837 37.35 6.85 11.19
N THR A 838 38.05 6.67 10.06
CA THR A 838 39.32 5.90 10.00
C THR A 838 40.51 6.64 10.62
N LYS A 839 40.49 7.98 10.63
CA LYS A 839 41.53 8.81 11.26
C LYS A 839 41.38 8.91 12.78
N GLY A 840 40.19 8.72 13.33
CA GLY A 840 39.92 8.74 14.78
C GLY A 840 40.20 7.41 15.50
N ALA A 841 40.62 6.39 14.78
CA ALA A 841 40.97 5.08 15.31
C ALA A 841 42.49 4.88 15.52
N GLN A 842 43.29 5.87 15.20
CA GLN A 842 44.71 6.01 15.55
C GLN A 842 44.80 6.83 16.85
#